data_ea09f5030384e769b289f7fe46277d4d
#
_entry.id   ea09f5030384e769b289f7fe46277d4d
#
_cell.length_a   1.000
_cell.length_b   1.000
_cell.length_c   1.000
_cell.angle_alpha   90.00
_cell.angle_beta   90.00
_cell.angle_gamma   90.00
#
_symmetry.space_group_name_H-M   'P 1'
#
loop_
_entity.id
_entity.type
_entity.pdbx_description
1 polymer ?
#
loop_
_entity_poly.entity_id
_entity_poly.type
_entity_poly.pdbx_seq_one_letter_code
_entity_poly.pdbx_strand_id
1 'polypeptide(L)'
;MTLRFAQGMLLASALFATAPAVAQSIDYDPRRASELRACDEHQYHGRVEQARNCYSQLLNSSNAVTQAEAYWALGDLKTANERFRDIAQANPRAVQPRIRWARLFLQTHQYNDAAELFRDALKLFPNDVHAKVGLARVLAERFEGEAGPMLREALEQDDELVEGHLLEAQLALESGQIEAAQKALERAGDLANKQKLPPLEVFAMRAALESSRERDPSQWIKRVLEYNPRYGAAFEQLAHFEIMRRRYREATALLRRAVEVQPDLWSAHAELGSNLLRLGQIEEARQQLTAAYSGDPYSPTTVNSLRLLDRIDEFDVSSTPVPVAGDTYEVRLRLHRSESSVLEPYAIDLVQRGIATFSQRYGFKLQEPVTVELYPDHDDFAVRVAALPGIGLLGVTFGYVVAMDSPSGRASGDFHWGSTLWHELAHVFTLEATDHRVPRWLSEGISVFEEWRTGPTPGVVVPPDVITAINDNKFLPVSDLDTGFIRPSYPNQVQVSYVQAGLICLFVEQRWGFERLSLFLHQFDRNVTTAAAVESAFKMKPADFDKEFNAFVRTRYGALLAGMNEWQSQYQAARKAIQGEQWNDAVAPAQRAVELYPEHTGPGSPYLLLARALDKSGRRPEAIAALEAYRKAGGWDPAAFRELAHWLDEAGRANDATTLLQALNFADPLNPEQHAQLGERLLTAQRPEDSLREFRVLLALREHDPAQAYFGAARALDALGDRAASRRNVLDALAAAPHYKPAQEFLLHLVEERTKNE
;
A
#
# COMPACT_ATOMS: atom_id res chain seq x y z
N MET A 1 24.51 -16.48 5.62
CA MET A 1 23.98 -17.85 5.64
C MET A 1 23.42 -18.12 4.25
N THR A 2 24.14 -18.90 3.47
CA THR A 2 24.02 -19.08 2.03
C THR A 2 22.84 -20.00 1.68
N LEU A 3 21.85 -19.51 0.94
CA LEU A 3 20.82 -20.36 0.31
C LEU A 3 21.32 -20.86 -1.04
N ARG A 4 21.42 -22.18 -1.15
CA ARG A 4 21.67 -22.90 -2.41
C ARG A 4 20.36 -23.05 -3.17
N PHE A 5 20.32 -22.54 -4.39
CA PHE A 5 19.28 -22.87 -5.36
C PHE A 5 19.60 -24.25 -6.00
N ALA A 6 18.63 -25.14 -5.91
CA ALA A 6 18.67 -26.42 -6.63
C ALA A 6 18.12 -26.24 -8.05
N GLN A 7 18.93 -26.55 -9.05
CA GLN A 7 18.54 -26.67 -10.45
C GLN A 7 17.76 -27.97 -10.67
N GLY A 8 16.51 -27.85 -11.15
CA GLY A 8 15.75 -28.95 -11.75
C GLY A 8 15.67 -28.73 -13.27
N MET A 9 16.47 -29.48 -14.03
CA MET A 9 16.36 -29.56 -15.47
C MET A 9 15.14 -30.39 -15.85
N LEU A 10 14.24 -29.80 -16.65
CA LEU A 10 13.29 -30.54 -17.49
C LEU A 10 13.50 -30.09 -18.94
N LEU A 11 13.95 -31.06 -19.77
CA LEU A 11 14.00 -30.96 -21.22
C LEU A 11 12.56 -30.88 -21.76
N ALA A 12 12.21 -29.83 -22.45
CA ALA A 12 11.06 -29.77 -23.33
C ALA A 12 11.51 -29.34 -24.72
N SER A 13 11.09 -30.13 -25.67
CA SER A 13 11.38 -30.17 -27.11
C SER A 13 11.17 -28.79 -27.78
N ALA A 14 12.13 -28.40 -28.60
CA ALA A 14 12.12 -27.20 -29.42
C ALA A 14 10.98 -27.24 -30.46
N LEU A 15 9.95 -26.44 -30.19
CA LEU A 15 9.16 -25.81 -31.23
C LEU A 15 9.78 -24.40 -31.45
N PHE A 16 10.27 -24.18 -32.67
CA PHE A 16 10.73 -22.86 -33.12
C PHE A 16 9.55 -21.86 -33.11
N ALA A 17 9.19 -21.36 -31.95
CA ALA A 17 8.45 -20.12 -31.86
C ALA A 17 9.47 -18.99 -32.13
N THR A 18 9.26 -18.24 -33.19
CA THR A 18 10.01 -17.03 -33.48
C THR A 18 9.89 -16.13 -32.26
N ALA A 19 11.00 -15.89 -31.55
CA ALA A 19 11.01 -14.97 -30.43
C ALA A 19 10.44 -13.62 -30.89
N PRO A 20 9.43 -13.06 -30.20
CA PRO A 20 8.86 -11.77 -30.58
C PRO A 20 9.93 -10.68 -30.42
N ALA A 21 9.94 -9.72 -31.33
CA ALA A 21 10.81 -8.56 -31.21
C ALA A 21 10.42 -7.79 -29.94
N VAL A 22 11.36 -7.60 -29.02
CA VAL A 22 11.14 -6.76 -27.85
C VAL A 22 10.97 -5.32 -28.31
N ALA A 23 9.89 -4.65 -27.91
CA ALA A 23 9.68 -3.25 -28.20
C ALA A 23 10.80 -2.43 -27.51
N GLN A 24 11.75 -1.95 -28.27
CA GLN A 24 12.79 -1.07 -27.74
C GLN A 24 12.24 0.35 -27.61
N SER A 25 12.57 0.99 -26.48
CA SER A 25 12.41 2.44 -26.33
C SER A 25 13.23 3.19 -27.39
N ILE A 26 12.80 4.41 -27.74
CA ILE A 26 13.53 5.25 -28.68
C ILE A 26 14.92 5.52 -28.13
N ASP A 27 15.93 5.34 -28.97
CA ASP A 27 17.31 5.58 -28.59
C ASP A 27 17.75 7.02 -28.99
N TYR A 28 17.90 7.86 -28.01
CA TYR A 28 18.31 9.24 -28.17
C TYR A 28 19.82 9.45 -28.07
N ASP A 29 20.65 8.39 -27.89
CA ASP A 29 22.10 8.50 -27.79
C ASP A 29 22.71 8.77 -29.19
N PRO A 30 23.31 9.95 -29.44
CA PRO A 30 23.90 10.27 -30.74
C PRO A 30 25.12 9.40 -31.09
N ARG A 31 25.68 8.70 -30.12
CA ARG A 31 26.81 7.76 -30.30
C ARG A 31 26.38 6.39 -30.85
N ARG A 32 25.08 6.14 -31.00
CA ARG A 32 24.54 4.90 -31.60
C ARG A 32 25.04 4.75 -33.05
N ALA A 33 25.48 3.55 -33.42
CA ALA A 33 26.01 3.27 -34.75
C ALA A 33 25.01 3.59 -35.87
N SER A 34 25.49 4.16 -36.99
CA SER A 34 24.62 4.56 -38.12
C SER A 34 23.87 3.39 -38.73
N GLU A 35 24.47 2.18 -38.75
CA GLU A 35 23.85 0.94 -39.22
C GLU A 35 22.63 0.54 -38.39
N LEU A 36 22.73 0.69 -37.07
CA LEU A 36 21.61 0.46 -36.15
C LEU A 36 20.49 1.49 -36.35
N ARG A 37 20.86 2.78 -36.48
CA ARG A 37 19.88 3.85 -36.74
C ARG A 37 19.06 3.61 -38.01
N ALA A 38 19.66 3.04 -39.04
CA ALA A 38 18.91 2.69 -40.26
C ALA A 38 17.87 1.59 -40.03
N CYS A 39 18.16 0.63 -39.13
CA CYS A 39 17.19 -0.39 -38.72
C CYS A 39 16.14 0.17 -37.76
N ASP A 40 16.54 1.05 -36.83
CA ASP A 40 15.67 1.74 -35.89
C ASP A 40 14.61 2.58 -36.63
N GLU A 41 14.93 3.21 -37.76
CA GLU A 41 13.99 3.98 -38.58
C GLU A 41 12.83 3.12 -39.07
N HIS A 42 13.07 1.85 -39.42
CA HIS A 42 12.00 0.93 -39.73
C HIS A 42 11.14 0.61 -38.50
N GLN A 43 11.78 0.40 -37.36
CA GLN A 43 11.10 0.11 -36.08
C GLN A 43 10.21 1.28 -35.68
N TYR A 44 10.74 2.51 -35.73
CA TYR A 44 10.03 3.73 -35.33
C TYR A 44 8.79 4.03 -36.21
N HIS A 45 8.77 3.55 -37.45
CA HIS A 45 7.63 3.64 -38.34
C HIS A 45 6.71 2.40 -38.33
N GLY A 46 6.91 1.45 -37.43
CA GLY A 46 6.10 0.24 -37.31
C GLY A 46 6.31 -0.78 -38.45
N ARG A 47 7.42 -0.68 -39.20
CA ARG A 47 7.77 -1.58 -40.31
C ARG A 47 8.54 -2.78 -39.76
N VAL A 48 7.87 -3.62 -38.95
CA VAL A 48 8.45 -4.65 -38.11
C VAL A 48 9.29 -5.66 -38.90
N GLU A 49 8.78 -6.17 -40.02
CA GLU A 49 9.52 -7.15 -40.85
C GLU A 49 10.77 -6.54 -41.48
N GLN A 50 10.72 -5.27 -41.88
CA GLN A 50 11.87 -4.57 -42.44
C GLN A 50 12.93 -4.31 -41.35
N ALA A 51 12.50 -3.91 -40.16
CA ALA A 51 13.38 -3.75 -39.00
C ALA A 51 14.06 -5.08 -38.65
N ARG A 52 13.29 -6.16 -38.51
CA ARG A 52 13.80 -7.51 -38.22
C ARG A 52 14.84 -7.96 -39.25
N ASN A 53 14.54 -7.84 -40.53
CA ASN A 53 15.47 -8.20 -41.60
C ASN A 53 16.76 -7.36 -41.54
N CYS A 54 16.65 -6.06 -41.27
CA CYS A 54 17.77 -5.15 -41.10
C CYS A 54 18.66 -5.58 -39.90
N TYR A 55 18.10 -5.77 -38.73
CA TYR A 55 18.85 -6.22 -37.55
C TYR A 55 19.48 -7.62 -37.76
N SER A 56 18.81 -8.54 -38.45
CA SER A 56 19.35 -9.88 -38.74
C SER A 56 20.63 -9.80 -39.60
N GLN A 57 20.77 -8.83 -40.49
CA GLN A 57 21.99 -8.62 -41.24
C GLN A 57 23.15 -8.13 -40.35
N LEU A 58 22.83 -7.35 -39.29
CA LEU A 58 23.83 -6.82 -38.34
C LEU A 58 24.38 -7.87 -37.37
N LEU A 59 23.78 -9.07 -37.28
CA LEU A 59 24.35 -10.19 -36.51
C LEU A 59 25.75 -10.59 -37.02
N ASN A 60 26.07 -10.29 -38.27
CA ASN A 60 27.37 -10.54 -38.87
C ASN A 60 28.29 -9.29 -38.93
N SER A 61 27.93 -8.19 -38.25
CA SER A 61 28.75 -6.99 -38.17
C SER A 61 30.12 -7.28 -37.56
N SER A 62 31.17 -6.63 -38.06
CA SER A 62 32.50 -6.68 -37.43
C SER A 62 32.59 -5.93 -36.11
N ASN A 63 31.59 -5.07 -35.80
CA ASN A 63 31.47 -4.34 -34.54
C ASN A 63 30.71 -5.15 -33.51
N ALA A 64 31.38 -5.58 -32.45
CA ALA A 64 30.79 -6.41 -31.40
C ALA A 64 29.62 -5.72 -30.68
N VAL A 65 29.63 -4.39 -30.50
CA VAL A 65 28.53 -3.63 -29.90
C VAL A 65 27.31 -3.67 -30.84
N THR A 66 27.52 -3.46 -32.15
CA THR A 66 26.45 -3.56 -33.16
C THR A 66 25.82 -4.95 -33.16
N GLN A 67 26.65 -6.03 -33.04
CA GLN A 67 26.08 -7.38 -32.90
C GLN A 67 25.24 -7.54 -31.63
N ALA A 68 25.72 -7.12 -30.48
CA ALA A 68 25.01 -7.21 -29.22
C ALA A 68 23.66 -6.48 -29.28
N GLU A 69 23.64 -5.28 -29.85
CA GLU A 69 22.44 -4.49 -30.10
C GLU A 69 21.47 -5.19 -31.07
N ALA A 70 21.98 -5.82 -32.11
CA ALA A 70 21.14 -6.57 -33.05
C ALA A 70 20.47 -7.80 -32.41
N TYR A 71 21.20 -8.56 -31.58
CA TYR A 71 20.61 -9.64 -30.76
C TYR A 71 19.51 -9.11 -29.85
N TRP A 72 19.79 -7.99 -29.17
CA TRP A 72 18.81 -7.31 -28.31
C TRP A 72 17.55 -6.91 -29.09
N ALA A 73 17.71 -6.22 -30.23
CA ALA A 73 16.59 -5.77 -31.07
C ALA A 73 15.76 -6.96 -31.63
N LEU A 74 16.37 -8.14 -31.81
CA LEU A 74 15.71 -9.34 -32.26
C LEU A 74 15.07 -10.17 -31.12
N GLY A 75 15.20 -9.72 -29.84
CA GLY A 75 14.63 -10.38 -28.67
C GLY A 75 15.52 -11.48 -28.06
N ASP A 76 16.72 -11.73 -28.60
CA ASP A 76 17.68 -12.66 -27.98
C ASP A 76 18.45 -11.95 -26.85
N LEU A 77 17.72 -11.71 -25.74
CA LEU A 77 18.23 -10.99 -24.58
C LEU A 77 19.42 -11.70 -23.91
N LYS A 78 19.42 -13.03 -23.93
CA LYS A 78 20.49 -13.85 -23.35
C LYS A 78 21.80 -13.64 -24.09
N THR A 79 21.78 -13.80 -25.41
CA THR A 79 22.99 -13.60 -26.25
C THR A 79 23.44 -12.16 -26.20
N ALA A 80 22.52 -11.18 -26.22
CA ALA A 80 22.84 -9.75 -26.07
C ALA A 80 23.58 -9.49 -24.76
N ASN A 81 23.06 -9.98 -23.61
CA ASN A 81 23.69 -9.87 -22.30
C ASN A 81 25.10 -10.48 -22.26
N GLU A 82 25.27 -11.69 -22.78
CA GLU A 82 26.58 -12.36 -22.86
C GLU A 82 27.58 -11.53 -23.69
N ARG A 83 27.16 -11.01 -24.84
CA ARG A 83 27.98 -10.16 -25.70
C ARG A 83 28.39 -8.85 -25.02
N PHE A 84 27.45 -8.13 -24.39
CA PHE A 84 27.79 -6.89 -23.66
C PHE A 84 28.78 -7.15 -22.51
N ARG A 85 28.58 -8.25 -21.76
CA ARG A 85 29.51 -8.67 -20.70
C ARG A 85 30.92 -8.90 -21.25
N ASP A 86 31.03 -9.69 -22.33
CA ASP A 86 32.32 -10.00 -22.93
C ASP A 86 33.04 -8.76 -23.46
N ILE A 87 32.28 -7.82 -24.08
CA ILE A 87 32.80 -6.53 -24.53
C ILE A 87 33.31 -5.70 -23.35
N ALA A 88 32.55 -5.63 -22.27
CA ALA A 88 32.91 -4.88 -21.07
C ALA A 88 34.17 -5.47 -20.37
N GLN A 89 34.30 -6.79 -20.36
CA GLN A 89 35.49 -7.48 -19.84
C GLN A 89 36.72 -7.27 -20.71
N ALA A 90 36.56 -7.36 -22.03
CA ALA A 90 37.66 -7.12 -22.98
C ALA A 90 38.18 -5.68 -22.98
N ASN A 91 37.29 -4.72 -22.68
CA ASN A 91 37.59 -3.28 -22.66
C ASN A 91 37.15 -2.64 -21.33
N PRO A 92 37.85 -2.84 -20.20
CA PRO A 92 37.45 -2.40 -18.88
C PRO A 92 37.27 -0.87 -18.74
N ARG A 93 37.85 -0.07 -19.62
CA ARG A 93 37.71 1.39 -19.63
C ARG A 93 36.65 1.92 -20.61
N ALA A 94 36.03 1.07 -21.41
CA ALA A 94 34.99 1.50 -22.33
C ALA A 94 33.67 1.78 -21.62
N VAL A 95 33.18 3.03 -21.71
CA VAL A 95 31.98 3.47 -21.01
C VAL A 95 30.70 3.13 -21.81
N GLN A 96 30.70 3.40 -23.11
CA GLN A 96 29.54 3.24 -23.95
C GLN A 96 28.95 1.82 -23.94
N PRO A 97 29.71 0.70 -24.03
CA PRO A 97 29.15 -0.63 -23.92
C PRO A 97 28.48 -0.90 -22.57
N ARG A 98 28.99 -0.31 -21.47
CA ARG A 98 28.36 -0.42 -20.14
C ARG A 98 27.04 0.30 -20.08
N ILE A 99 26.95 1.50 -20.65
CA ILE A 99 25.68 2.25 -20.73
C ILE A 99 24.65 1.45 -21.54
N ARG A 100 25.06 0.85 -22.67
CA ARG A 100 24.17 0.01 -23.50
C ARG A 100 23.71 -1.23 -22.74
N TRP A 101 24.61 -1.88 -22.04
CA TRP A 101 24.31 -3.04 -21.20
C TRP A 101 23.38 -2.67 -20.03
N ALA A 102 23.60 -1.52 -19.38
CA ALA A 102 22.71 -1.01 -18.35
C ALA A 102 21.29 -0.72 -18.88
N ARG A 103 21.18 -0.20 -20.12
CA ARG A 103 19.87 0.01 -20.78
C ARG A 103 19.15 -1.32 -21.08
N LEU A 104 19.88 -2.39 -21.44
CA LEU A 104 19.31 -3.73 -21.56
C LEU A 104 18.72 -4.19 -20.23
N PHE A 105 19.46 -4.04 -19.12
CA PHE A 105 18.98 -4.41 -17.80
C PHE A 105 17.81 -3.54 -17.32
N LEU A 106 17.79 -2.26 -17.66
CA LEU A 106 16.65 -1.39 -17.38
C LEU A 106 15.39 -1.89 -18.09
N GLN A 107 15.49 -2.27 -19.35
CA GLN A 107 14.36 -2.80 -20.14
C GLN A 107 13.88 -4.17 -19.63
N THR A 108 14.77 -4.98 -19.05
CA THR A 108 14.43 -6.30 -18.48
C THR A 108 14.13 -6.23 -16.97
N HIS A 109 13.81 -5.05 -16.44
CA HIS A 109 13.44 -4.79 -15.04
C HIS A 109 14.50 -5.19 -14.00
N GLN A 110 15.76 -5.35 -14.42
CA GLN A 110 16.89 -5.64 -13.55
C GLN A 110 17.52 -4.33 -13.05
N TYR A 111 16.73 -3.56 -12.29
CA TYR A 111 17.07 -2.19 -11.89
C TYR A 111 18.35 -2.07 -11.07
N ASN A 112 18.67 -3.07 -10.22
CA ASN A 112 19.89 -3.07 -9.42
C ASN A 112 21.14 -3.19 -10.31
N ASP A 113 21.12 -4.14 -11.24
CA ASP A 113 22.23 -4.36 -12.17
C ASP A 113 22.40 -3.18 -13.12
N ALA A 114 21.27 -2.61 -13.60
CA ALA A 114 21.30 -1.39 -14.42
C ALA A 114 21.94 -0.21 -13.66
N ALA A 115 21.53 0.02 -12.40
CA ALA A 115 22.09 1.08 -11.56
C ALA A 115 23.59 0.87 -11.30
N GLU A 116 24.03 -0.36 -11.05
CA GLU A 116 25.45 -0.67 -10.84
C GLU A 116 26.27 -0.35 -12.07
N LEU A 117 25.83 -0.78 -13.26
CA LEU A 117 26.53 -0.50 -14.51
C LEU A 117 26.58 0.99 -14.85
N PHE A 118 25.50 1.76 -14.61
CA PHE A 118 25.55 3.22 -14.78
C PHE A 118 26.50 3.86 -13.78
N ARG A 119 26.53 3.43 -12.52
CA ARG A 119 27.48 3.92 -11.52
C ARG A 119 28.92 3.57 -11.89
N ASP A 120 29.17 2.38 -12.41
CA ASP A 120 30.51 1.99 -12.91
C ASP A 120 30.94 2.81 -14.12
N ALA A 121 30.02 3.13 -15.03
CA ALA A 121 30.27 4.07 -16.10
C ALA A 121 30.67 5.46 -15.57
N LEU A 122 29.97 5.98 -14.57
CA LEU A 122 30.25 7.26 -13.93
C LEU A 122 31.53 7.27 -13.09
N LYS A 123 31.94 6.13 -12.50
CA LYS A 123 33.29 6.01 -11.88
C LYS A 123 34.41 6.22 -12.89
N LEU A 124 34.20 5.76 -14.12
CA LEU A 124 35.17 5.93 -15.20
C LEU A 124 35.13 7.34 -15.81
N PHE A 125 33.94 7.88 -16.02
CA PHE A 125 33.67 9.19 -16.59
C PHE A 125 32.55 9.90 -15.80
N PRO A 126 32.90 10.66 -14.75
CA PRO A 126 31.94 11.29 -13.86
C PRO A 126 30.94 12.26 -14.54
N ASN A 127 31.34 12.79 -15.71
CA ASN A 127 30.57 13.76 -16.47
C ASN A 127 29.85 13.15 -17.69
N ASP A 128 29.72 11.82 -17.80
CA ASP A 128 28.95 11.23 -18.90
C ASP A 128 27.45 11.47 -18.66
N VAL A 129 26.87 12.39 -19.43
CA VAL A 129 25.47 12.83 -19.30
C VAL A 129 24.47 11.71 -19.60
N HIS A 130 24.79 10.81 -20.53
CA HIS A 130 23.91 9.67 -20.85
C HIS A 130 23.90 8.63 -19.74
N ALA A 131 25.03 8.43 -19.05
CA ALA A 131 25.06 7.58 -17.85
C ALA A 131 24.26 8.20 -16.69
N LYS A 132 24.34 9.54 -16.53
CA LYS A 132 23.55 10.26 -15.52
C LYS A 132 22.03 10.17 -15.80
N VAL A 133 21.61 10.42 -17.04
CA VAL A 133 20.19 10.29 -17.44
C VAL A 133 19.71 8.85 -17.27
N GLY A 134 20.53 7.85 -17.69
CA GLY A 134 20.21 6.44 -17.49
C GLY A 134 20.05 6.06 -16.01
N LEU A 135 20.96 6.52 -15.15
CA LEU A 135 20.84 6.32 -13.70
C LEU A 135 19.63 7.04 -13.11
N ALA A 136 19.38 8.29 -13.54
CA ALA A 136 18.19 9.03 -13.11
C ALA A 136 16.90 8.32 -13.51
N ARG A 137 16.84 7.68 -14.68
CA ARG A 137 15.69 6.85 -15.08
C ARG A 137 15.53 5.63 -14.20
N VAL A 138 16.61 4.89 -13.86
CA VAL A 138 16.53 3.77 -12.92
C VAL A 138 16.00 4.21 -11.57
N LEU A 139 16.49 5.34 -11.05
CA LEU A 139 16.03 5.92 -9.78
C LEU A 139 14.56 6.36 -9.86
N ALA A 140 14.13 6.89 -11.02
CA ALA A 140 12.74 7.26 -11.27
C ALA A 140 11.79 6.05 -11.23
N GLU A 141 12.15 4.96 -11.91
CA GLU A 141 11.38 3.70 -11.91
C GLU A 141 11.26 3.08 -10.51
N ARG A 142 12.21 3.37 -9.63
CA ARG A 142 12.20 2.93 -8.22
C ARG A 142 11.61 3.97 -7.27
N PHE A 143 11.06 5.06 -7.79
CA PHE A 143 10.52 6.19 -7.00
C PHE A 143 11.50 6.78 -5.98
N GLU A 144 12.80 6.71 -6.25
CA GLU A 144 13.85 7.28 -5.37
C GLU A 144 13.96 8.80 -5.55
N GLY A 145 14.12 9.51 -4.43
CA GLY A 145 14.17 10.98 -4.41
C GLY A 145 15.37 11.58 -5.14
N GLU A 146 16.46 10.81 -5.30
CA GLU A 146 17.68 11.22 -6.00
C GLU A 146 17.52 11.33 -7.52
N ALA A 147 16.42 10.81 -8.11
CA ALA A 147 16.18 10.86 -9.56
C ALA A 147 16.22 12.31 -10.09
N GLY A 148 15.49 13.22 -9.47
CA GLY A 148 15.43 14.63 -9.87
C GLY A 148 16.75 15.36 -9.77
N PRO A 149 17.48 15.32 -8.65
CA PRO A 149 18.84 15.88 -8.53
C PRO A 149 19.82 15.37 -9.59
N MET A 150 19.86 14.04 -9.81
CA MET A 150 20.74 13.43 -10.81
C MET A 150 20.42 13.92 -12.24
N LEU A 151 19.14 14.02 -12.57
CA LEU A 151 18.67 14.52 -13.86
C LEU A 151 19.05 16.00 -14.07
N ARG A 152 18.82 16.85 -13.06
CA ARG A 152 19.23 18.28 -13.13
C ARG A 152 20.71 18.42 -13.39
N GLU A 153 21.56 17.66 -12.70
CA GLU A 153 23.00 17.69 -12.93
C GLU A 153 23.37 17.31 -14.37
N ALA A 154 22.66 16.36 -14.98
CA ALA A 154 22.88 16.00 -16.39
C ALA A 154 22.47 17.13 -17.34
N LEU A 155 21.29 17.74 -17.12
CA LEU A 155 20.77 18.82 -17.97
C LEU A 155 21.53 20.15 -17.80
N GLU A 156 22.13 20.43 -16.64
CA GLU A 156 23.04 21.56 -16.44
C GLU A 156 24.35 21.42 -17.24
N GLN A 157 24.78 20.17 -17.50
CA GLN A 157 25.98 19.90 -18.30
C GLN A 157 25.70 19.88 -19.80
N ASP A 158 24.53 19.39 -20.19
CA ASP A 158 24.06 19.33 -21.56
C ASP A 158 22.54 19.50 -21.61
N ASP A 159 22.07 20.67 -22.03
CA ASP A 159 20.64 21.02 -22.14
C ASP A 159 20.02 20.58 -23.47
N GLU A 160 20.77 19.93 -24.35
CA GLU A 160 20.29 19.40 -25.64
C GLU A 160 19.86 17.92 -25.56
N LEU A 161 19.77 17.33 -24.37
CA LEU A 161 19.36 15.94 -24.13
C LEU A 161 17.84 15.77 -24.23
N VAL A 162 17.33 15.27 -25.35
CA VAL A 162 15.88 15.01 -25.53
C VAL A 162 15.36 14.04 -24.48
N GLU A 163 16.07 12.93 -24.23
CA GLU A 163 15.70 11.94 -23.20
C GLU A 163 15.67 12.54 -21.80
N GLY A 164 16.58 13.47 -21.50
CA GLY A 164 16.60 14.18 -20.22
C GLY A 164 15.35 15.03 -20.01
N HIS A 165 14.95 15.83 -21.01
CA HIS A 165 13.74 16.65 -20.89
C HIS A 165 12.44 15.82 -20.92
N LEU A 166 12.41 14.66 -21.57
CA LEU A 166 11.29 13.72 -21.48
C LEU A 166 11.16 13.14 -20.06
N LEU A 167 12.28 12.76 -19.45
CA LEU A 167 12.27 12.29 -18.05
C LEU A 167 11.90 13.41 -17.07
N GLU A 168 12.38 14.65 -17.32
CA GLU A 168 11.95 15.83 -16.54
C GLU A 168 10.44 16.05 -16.61
N ALA A 169 9.86 15.93 -17.81
CA ALA A 169 8.41 16.03 -18.00
C ALA A 169 7.65 14.91 -17.29
N GLN A 170 8.14 13.68 -17.35
CA GLN A 170 7.55 12.54 -16.63
C GLN A 170 7.52 12.80 -15.13
N LEU A 171 8.66 13.14 -14.51
CA LEU A 171 8.77 13.43 -13.08
C LEU A 171 7.87 14.59 -12.64
N ALA A 172 7.75 15.61 -13.49
CA ALA A 172 6.88 16.75 -13.24
C ALA A 172 5.39 16.34 -13.29
N LEU A 173 4.96 15.52 -14.28
CA LEU A 173 3.59 15.00 -14.34
C LEU A 173 3.24 14.11 -13.15
N GLU A 174 4.16 13.21 -12.76
CA GLU A 174 4.00 12.34 -11.59
C GLU A 174 3.85 13.13 -10.28
N SER A 175 4.46 14.31 -10.22
CA SER A 175 4.38 15.23 -9.07
C SER A 175 3.27 16.28 -9.22
N GLY A 176 2.43 16.21 -10.27
CA GLY A 176 1.35 17.17 -10.52
C GLY A 176 1.81 18.58 -10.95
N GLN A 177 3.08 18.75 -11.32
CA GLN A 177 3.67 20.03 -11.71
C GLN A 177 3.46 20.30 -13.21
N ILE A 178 2.23 20.62 -13.59
CA ILE A 178 1.75 20.66 -14.97
C ILE A 178 2.51 21.68 -15.85
N GLU A 179 2.82 22.88 -15.31
CA GLU A 179 3.54 23.92 -16.03
C GLU A 179 5.01 23.55 -16.27
N ALA A 180 5.64 22.88 -15.30
CA ALA A 180 7.01 22.37 -15.46
C ALA A 180 7.05 21.27 -16.54
N ALA A 181 6.10 20.35 -16.51
CA ALA A 181 5.98 19.30 -17.52
C ALA A 181 5.79 19.88 -18.92
N GLN A 182 4.92 20.88 -19.08
CA GLN A 182 4.71 21.55 -20.36
C GLN A 182 6.02 22.14 -20.90
N LYS A 183 6.75 22.88 -20.05
CA LYS A 183 8.01 23.53 -20.45
C LYS A 183 9.06 22.50 -20.89
N ALA A 184 9.20 21.42 -20.14
CA ALA A 184 10.12 20.34 -20.49
C ALA A 184 9.73 19.67 -21.82
N LEU A 185 8.42 19.43 -22.07
CA LEU A 185 7.93 18.86 -23.33
C LEU A 185 8.06 19.79 -24.52
N GLU A 186 7.93 21.10 -24.35
CA GLU A 186 8.22 22.08 -25.39
C GLU A 186 9.71 21.98 -25.79
N ARG A 187 10.61 21.98 -24.80
CA ARG A 187 12.06 21.85 -25.04
C ARG A 187 12.40 20.52 -25.70
N ALA A 188 11.88 19.39 -25.20
CA ALA A 188 12.09 18.08 -25.81
C ALA A 188 11.64 18.02 -27.26
N GLY A 189 10.49 18.61 -27.58
CA GLY A 189 9.94 18.65 -28.93
C GLY A 189 10.78 19.49 -29.90
N ASP A 190 11.25 20.66 -29.48
CA ASP A 190 12.13 21.52 -30.28
C ASP A 190 13.45 20.83 -30.57
N LEU A 191 14.04 20.19 -29.56
CA LEU A 191 15.29 19.44 -29.70
C LEU A 191 15.14 18.21 -30.60
N ALA A 192 14.07 17.41 -30.41
CA ALA A 192 13.79 16.26 -31.26
C ALA A 192 13.65 16.67 -32.75
N ASN A 193 12.96 17.78 -33.02
CA ASN A 193 12.84 18.33 -34.37
C ASN A 193 14.20 18.82 -34.92
N LYS A 194 15.00 19.58 -34.12
CA LYS A 194 16.32 20.06 -34.49
C LYS A 194 17.28 18.90 -34.82
N GLN A 195 17.25 17.85 -34.03
CA GLN A 195 18.13 16.67 -34.14
C GLN A 195 17.56 15.60 -35.09
N LYS A 196 16.38 15.83 -35.67
CA LYS A 196 15.66 14.88 -36.57
C LYS A 196 15.41 13.51 -35.92
N LEU A 197 15.06 13.52 -34.64
CA LEU A 197 14.71 12.34 -33.87
C LEU A 197 13.21 12.01 -33.97
N PRO A 198 12.80 10.74 -33.78
CA PRO A 198 11.38 10.37 -33.84
C PRO A 198 10.57 11.10 -32.75
N PRO A 199 9.41 11.68 -33.09
CA PRO A 199 8.63 12.49 -32.14
C PRO A 199 7.69 11.66 -31.26
N LEU A 200 7.71 10.33 -31.34
CA LEU A 200 6.72 9.42 -30.75
C LEU A 200 6.53 9.63 -29.24
N GLU A 201 7.63 9.60 -28.45
CA GLU A 201 7.55 9.79 -27.00
C GLU A 201 7.13 11.23 -26.64
N VAL A 202 7.57 12.22 -27.41
CA VAL A 202 7.13 13.62 -27.23
C VAL A 202 5.62 13.73 -27.44
N PHE A 203 5.06 13.10 -28.48
CA PHE A 203 3.62 13.12 -28.74
C PHE A 203 2.85 12.34 -27.68
N ALA A 204 3.34 11.16 -27.25
CA ALA A 204 2.74 10.38 -26.20
C ALA A 204 2.70 11.15 -24.86
N MET A 205 3.81 11.80 -24.49
CA MET A 205 3.87 12.62 -23.28
C MET A 205 3.00 13.90 -23.37
N ARG A 206 2.86 14.49 -24.56
CA ARG A 206 1.90 15.59 -24.76
C ARG A 206 0.45 15.12 -24.64
N ALA A 207 0.14 13.90 -25.08
CA ALA A 207 -1.18 13.31 -24.85
C ALA A 207 -1.42 13.12 -23.33
N ALA A 208 -0.42 12.63 -22.60
CA ALA A 208 -0.48 12.49 -21.14
C ALA A 208 -0.66 13.84 -20.42
N LEU A 209 0.02 14.89 -20.87
CA LEU A 209 -0.15 16.24 -20.35
C LEU A 209 -1.58 16.76 -20.57
N GLU A 210 -2.17 16.57 -21.76
CA GLU A 210 -3.55 16.97 -22.01
C GLU A 210 -4.55 16.16 -21.18
N SER A 211 -4.36 14.83 -21.05
CA SER A 211 -5.15 13.99 -20.14
C SER A 211 -5.04 14.48 -18.69
N SER A 212 -3.85 14.90 -18.27
CA SER A 212 -3.61 15.46 -16.93
C SER A 212 -4.37 16.76 -16.68
N ARG A 213 -4.68 17.49 -17.72
CA ARG A 213 -5.53 18.70 -17.70
C ARG A 213 -7.00 18.42 -17.92
N GLU A 214 -7.41 17.16 -18.00
CA GLU A 214 -8.75 16.72 -18.40
C GLU A 214 -9.18 17.29 -19.75
N ARG A 215 -8.22 17.42 -20.68
CA ARG A 215 -8.46 17.78 -22.06
C ARG A 215 -8.33 16.55 -22.95
N ASP A 216 -8.97 16.62 -24.14
CA ASP A 216 -8.93 15.52 -25.10
C ASP A 216 -7.51 15.28 -25.64
N PRO A 217 -6.88 14.11 -25.39
CA PRO A 217 -5.56 13.78 -25.89
C PRO A 217 -5.56 13.28 -27.34
N SER A 218 -6.73 13.09 -27.97
CA SER A 218 -6.92 12.39 -29.26
C SER A 218 -6.08 12.97 -30.38
N GLN A 219 -5.85 14.29 -30.42
CA GLN A 219 -5.03 14.92 -31.43
C GLN A 219 -3.58 14.42 -31.39
N TRP A 220 -3.03 14.23 -30.21
CA TRP A 220 -1.66 13.75 -30.03
C TRP A 220 -1.55 12.27 -30.33
N ILE A 221 -2.50 11.47 -29.86
CA ILE A 221 -2.60 10.04 -30.19
C ILE A 221 -2.70 9.83 -31.70
N LYS A 222 -3.51 10.63 -32.39
CA LYS A 222 -3.59 10.57 -33.85
C LYS A 222 -2.21 10.81 -34.50
N ARG A 223 -1.45 11.80 -34.07
CA ARG A 223 -0.09 12.06 -34.57
C ARG A 223 0.86 10.89 -34.32
N VAL A 224 0.77 10.24 -33.14
CA VAL A 224 1.54 9.04 -32.86
C VAL A 224 1.21 7.94 -33.86
N LEU A 225 -0.08 7.64 -34.07
CA LEU A 225 -0.52 6.53 -34.93
C LEU A 225 -0.32 6.85 -36.43
N GLU A 226 -0.32 8.11 -36.85
CA GLU A 226 0.06 8.52 -38.19
C GLU A 226 1.57 8.29 -38.44
N TYR A 227 2.42 8.47 -37.42
CA TYR A 227 3.85 8.22 -37.53
C TYR A 227 4.18 6.72 -37.43
N ASN A 228 3.57 6.04 -36.44
CA ASN A 228 3.69 4.59 -36.23
C ASN A 228 2.32 3.98 -35.84
N PRO A 229 1.61 3.33 -36.77
CA PRO A 229 0.29 2.75 -36.51
C PRO A 229 0.30 1.57 -35.50
N ARG A 230 1.48 1.09 -35.10
CA ARG A 230 1.66 0.00 -34.12
C ARG A 230 2.29 0.49 -32.81
N TYR A 231 2.25 1.77 -32.50
CA TYR A 231 2.87 2.31 -31.29
C TYR A 231 1.91 2.24 -30.10
N GLY A 232 1.72 1.04 -29.55
CA GLY A 232 0.87 0.78 -28.36
C GLY A 232 1.38 1.46 -27.10
N ALA A 233 2.70 1.66 -26.99
CA ALA A 233 3.36 2.31 -25.84
C ALA A 233 2.81 3.71 -25.51
N ALA A 234 2.20 4.43 -26.49
CA ALA A 234 1.56 5.71 -26.20
C ALA A 234 0.34 5.56 -25.28
N PHE A 235 -0.44 4.50 -25.45
CA PHE A 235 -1.58 4.22 -24.57
C PHE A 235 -1.13 3.70 -23.20
N GLU A 236 -0.08 2.88 -23.17
CA GLU A 236 0.56 2.41 -21.93
C GLU A 236 1.06 3.60 -21.10
N GLN A 237 1.72 4.57 -21.73
CA GLN A 237 2.18 5.78 -21.08
C GLN A 237 1.04 6.65 -20.51
N LEU A 238 -0.06 6.80 -21.25
CA LEU A 238 -1.25 7.46 -20.72
C LEU A 238 -1.81 6.70 -19.50
N ALA A 239 -1.90 5.38 -19.62
CA ALA A 239 -2.40 4.52 -18.54
C ALA A 239 -1.55 4.63 -17.27
N HIS A 240 -0.22 4.76 -17.39
CA HIS A 240 0.67 4.98 -16.26
C HIS A 240 0.22 6.20 -15.41
N PHE A 241 -0.09 7.34 -16.04
CA PHE A 241 -0.54 8.52 -15.31
C PHE A 241 -1.96 8.36 -14.73
N GLU A 242 -2.84 7.60 -15.37
CA GLU A 242 -4.16 7.30 -14.81
C GLU A 242 -4.04 6.35 -13.59
N ILE A 243 -3.11 5.39 -13.63
CA ILE A 243 -2.79 4.52 -12.49
C ILE A 243 -2.23 5.33 -11.31
N MET A 244 -1.30 6.25 -11.57
CA MET A 244 -0.76 7.15 -10.54
C MET A 244 -1.85 7.99 -9.85
N ARG A 245 -2.92 8.30 -10.58
CA ARG A 245 -4.12 9.00 -10.07
C ARG A 245 -5.18 8.06 -9.52
N ARG A 246 -4.90 6.76 -9.42
CA ARG A 246 -5.84 5.73 -8.96
C ARG A 246 -7.09 5.59 -9.86
N ARG A 247 -7.05 6.07 -11.10
CA ARG A 247 -8.13 5.96 -12.10
C ARG A 247 -7.99 4.65 -12.88
N TYR A 248 -8.18 3.55 -12.17
CA TYR A 248 -7.89 2.20 -12.67
C TYR A 248 -8.79 1.76 -13.83
N ARG A 249 -10.02 2.26 -13.91
CA ARG A 249 -10.96 1.94 -15.01
C ARG A 249 -10.52 2.58 -16.32
N GLU A 250 -10.14 3.85 -16.28
CA GLU A 250 -9.60 4.58 -17.42
C GLU A 250 -8.27 3.98 -17.86
N ALA A 251 -7.41 3.66 -16.93
CA ALA A 251 -6.15 2.96 -17.21
C ALA A 251 -6.38 1.61 -17.91
N THR A 252 -7.37 0.81 -17.42
CA THR A 252 -7.73 -0.46 -18.06
C THR A 252 -8.17 -0.25 -19.52
N ALA A 253 -8.99 0.77 -19.80
CA ALA A 253 -9.42 1.06 -21.15
C ALA A 253 -8.23 1.43 -22.07
N LEU A 254 -7.30 2.23 -21.57
CA LEU A 254 -6.07 2.60 -22.29
C LEU A 254 -5.16 1.39 -22.53
N LEU A 255 -4.95 0.54 -21.52
CA LEU A 255 -4.11 -0.65 -21.64
C LEU A 255 -4.72 -1.68 -22.63
N ARG A 256 -6.05 -1.85 -22.64
CA ARG A 256 -6.70 -2.66 -23.69
C ARG A 256 -6.43 -2.10 -25.10
N ARG A 257 -6.43 -0.77 -25.26
CA ARG A 257 -6.05 -0.14 -26.54
C ARG A 257 -4.56 -0.35 -26.86
N ALA A 258 -3.68 -0.31 -25.86
CA ALA A 258 -2.25 -0.59 -26.04
C ALA A 258 -2.03 -1.98 -26.65
N VAL A 259 -2.61 -3.03 -26.04
CA VAL A 259 -2.47 -4.41 -26.50
C VAL A 259 -3.21 -4.70 -27.82
N GLU A 260 -4.29 -3.96 -28.13
CA GLU A 260 -4.97 -4.03 -29.42
C GLU A 260 -4.09 -3.46 -30.56
N VAL A 261 -3.46 -2.30 -30.33
CA VAL A 261 -2.59 -1.60 -31.30
C VAL A 261 -1.28 -2.35 -31.47
N GLN A 262 -0.72 -2.88 -30.38
CA GLN A 262 0.54 -3.61 -30.36
C GLN A 262 0.40 -4.90 -29.54
N PRO A 263 -0.06 -6.01 -30.15
CA PRO A 263 -0.30 -7.27 -29.43
C PRO A 263 0.96 -7.96 -28.85
N ASP A 264 2.13 -7.52 -29.24
CA ASP A 264 3.43 -8.00 -28.73
C ASP A 264 4.07 -7.01 -27.72
N LEU A 265 3.30 -6.06 -27.18
CA LEU A 265 3.72 -5.16 -26.12
C LEU A 265 3.48 -5.85 -24.76
N TRP A 266 4.43 -6.70 -24.36
CA TRP A 266 4.30 -7.56 -23.16
C TRP A 266 4.22 -6.77 -21.86
N SER A 267 4.83 -5.59 -21.79
CA SER A 267 4.69 -4.65 -20.66
C SER A 267 3.24 -4.21 -20.48
N ALA A 268 2.56 -3.86 -21.58
CA ALA A 268 1.15 -3.47 -21.51
C ALA A 268 0.23 -4.63 -21.10
N HIS A 269 0.51 -5.87 -21.52
CA HIS A 269 -0.20 -7.05 -21.01
C HIS A 269 0.02 -7.24 -19.51
N ALA A 270 1.26 -7.10 -19.02
CA ALA A 270 1.60 -7.20 -17.61
C ALA A 270 0.91 -6.12 -16.77
N GLU A 271 0.96 -4.87 -17.24
CA GLU A 271 0.31 -3.73 -16.56
C GLU A 271 -1.23 -3.84 -16.61
N LEU A 272 -1.80 -4.31 -17.75
CA LEU A 272 -3.23 -4.58 -17.85
C LEU A 272 -3.66 -5.66 -16.84
N GLY A 273 -2.90 -6.77 -16.74
CA GLY A 273 -3.16 -7.82 -15.77
C GLY A 273 -3.10 -7.31 -14.33
N SER A 274 -2.06 -6.55 -13.99
CA SER A 274 -1.90 -5.94 -12.67
C SER A 274 -3.04 -4.96 -12.35
N ASN A 275 -3.47 -4.16 -13.34
CA ASN A 275 -4.55 -3.19 -13.14
C ASN A 275 -5.92 -3.87 -13.03
N LEU A 276 -6.16 -4.95 -13.75
CA LEU A 276 -7.34 -5.80 -13.60
C LEU A 276 -7.41 -6.45 -12.20
N LEU A 277 -6.28 -6.83 -11.62
CA LEU A 277 -6.22 -7.27 -10.22
C LEU A 277 -6.69 -6.16 -9.27
N ARG A 278 -6.25 -4.90 -9.49
CA ARG A 278 -6.70 -3.74 -8.69
C ARG A 278 -8.21 -3.57 -8.74
N LEU A 279 -8.83 -3.87 -9.88
CA LEU A 279 -10.29 -3.85 -10.06
C LEU A 279 -11.00 -5.15 -9.60
N GLY A 280 -10.29 -6.14 -9.06
CA GLY A 280 -10.84 -7.42 -8.65
C GLY A 280 -11.24 -8.37 -9.81
N GLN A 281 -10.81 -8.08 -11.04
CA GLN A 281 -11.15 -8.86 -12.25
C GLN A 281 -10.13 -9.99 -12.46
N ILE A 282 -10.18 -11.00 -11.61
CA ILE A 282 -9.16 -12.03 -11.45
C ILE A 282 -8.93 -12.86 -12.72
N GLU A 283 -10.00 -13.32 -13.37
CA GLU A 283 -9.89 -14.22 -14.54
C GLU A 283 -9.26 -13.53 -15.75
N GLU A 284 -9.68 -12.31 -16.05
CA GLU A 284 -9.09 -11.53 -17.14
C GLU A 284 -7.64 -11.14 -16.81
N ALA A 285 -7.35 -10.80 -15.54
CA ALA A 285 -5.99 -10.53 -15.08
C ALA A 285 -5.06 -11.73 -15.34
N ARG A 286 -5.48 -12.96 -14.99
CA ARG A 286 -4.73 -14.18 -15.26
C ARG A 286 -4.43 -14.36 -16.75
N GLN A 287 -5.41 -14.11 -17.62
CA GLN A 287 -5.23 -14.22 -19.08
C GLN A 287 -4.14 -13.24 -19.55
N GLN A 288 -4.20 -11.97 -19.13
CA GLN A 288 -3.26 -10.96 -19.55
C GLN A 288 -1.84 -11.21 -19.01
N LEU A 289 -1.72 -11.61 -17.74
CA LEU A 289 -0.43 -11.97 -17.14
C LEU A 289 0.18 -13.22 -17.78
N THR A 290 -0.64 -14.20 -18.19
CA THR A 290 -0.16 -15.38 -18.92
C THR A 290 0.35 -15.01 -20.31
N ALA A 291 -0.33 -14.09 -21.01
CA ALA A 291 0.14 -13.56 -22.28
C ALA A 291 1.48 -12.80 -22.10
N ALA A 292 1.58 -11.93 -21.09
CA ALA A 292 2.81 -11.23 -20.76
C ALA A 292 3.97 -12.21 -20.50
N TYR A 293 3.74 -13.22 -19.64
CA TYR A 293 4.77 -14.24 -19.32
C TYR A 293 5.21 -15.03 -20.54
N SER A 294 4.31 -15.31 -21.48
CA SER A 294 4.65 -16.05 -22.71
C SER A 294 5.63 -15.28 -23.59
N GLY A 295 5.62 -13.96 -23.54
CA GLY A 295 6.49 -13.09 -24.33
C GLY A 295 7.68 -12.55 -23.56
N ASP A 296 7.52 -12.28 -22.26
CA ASP A 296 8.58 -11.85 -21.36
C ASP A 296 8.56 -12.65 -20.03
N PRO A 297 9.22 -13.83 -20.01
CA PRO A 297 9.30 -14.65 -18.80
C PRO A 297 10.28 -14.11 -17.74
N TYR A 298 10.97 -13.02 -18.01
CA TYR A 298 11.98 -12.44 -17.12
C TYR A 298 11.41 -11.37 -16.19
N SER A 299 10.19 -10.90 -16.43
CA SER A 299 9.51 -9.91 -15.59
C SER A 299 9.19 -10.47 -14.20
N PRO A 300 9.85 -10.02 -13.10
CA PRO A 300 9.56 -10.52 -11.76
C PRO A 300 8.14 -10.24 -11.33
N THR A 301 7.59 -9.10 -11.72
CA THR A 301 6.23 -8.67 -11.38
C THR A 301 5.18 -9.59 -11.98
N THR A 302 5.35 -9.97 -13.27
CA THR A 302 4.47 -10.93 -13.94
C THR A 302 4.53 -12.31 -13.28
N VAL A 303 5.74 -12.82 -13.00
CA VAL A 303 5.93 -14.12 -12.36
C VAL A 303 5.31 -14.17 -10.97
N ASN A 304 5.55 -13.14 -10.15
CA ASN A 304 5.02 -13.09 -8.80
C ASN A 304 3.49 -13.01 -8.81
N SER A 305 2.90 -12.18 -9.67
CA SER A 305 1.45 -12.06 -9.79
C SER A 305 0.79 -13.36 -10.23
N LEU A 306 1.40 -14.11 -11.15
CA LEU A 306 0.89 -15.43 -11.54
C LEU A 306 0.97 -16.44 -10.39
N ARG A 307 2.08 -16.47 -9.63
CA ARG A 307 2.20 -17.32 -8.43
C ARG A 307 1.14 -17.00 -7.37
N LEU A 308 0.85 -15.74 -7.16
CA LEU A 308 -0.24 -15.32 -6.26
C LEU A 308 -1.58 -15.86 -6.78
N LEU A 309 -1.84 -15.70 -8.08
CA LEU A 309 -3.08 -16.17 -8.69
C LEU A 309 -3.23 -17.69 -8.62
N ASP A 310 -2.15 -18.46 -8.66
CA ASP A 310 -2.19 -19.92 -8.47
C ASP A 310 -2.68 -20.33 -7.07
N ARG A 311 -2.55 -19.44 -6.08
CA ARG A 311 -3.00 -19.65 -4.70
C ARG A 311 -4.35 -19.00 -4.40
N ILE A 312 -4.98 -18.32 -5.37
CA ILE A 312 -6.23 -17.58 -5.12
C ILE A 312 -7.40 -18.51 -4.72
N ASP A 313 -7.35 -19.78 -5.12
CA ASP A 313 -8.33 -20.80 -4.74
C ASP A 313 -8.23 -21.24 -3.27
N GLU A 314 -7.20 -20.81 -2.53
CA GLU A 314 -7.07 -20.99 -1.08
C GLU A 314 -7.96 -20.01 -0.30
N PHE A 315 -8.56 -19.03 -0.98
CA PHE A 315 -9.40 -18.01 -0.38
C PHE A 315 -10.88 -18.30 -0.57
N ASP A 316 -11.65 -18.18 0.49
CA ASP A 316 -13.11 -18.17 0.45
C ASP A 316 -13.61 -16.77 0.08
N VAL A 317 -14.62 -16.71 -0.77
CA VAL A 317 -15.30 -15.47 -1.14
C VAL A 317 -16.70 -15.50 -0.60
N SER A 318 -17.04 -14.55 0.25
CA SER A 318 -18.40 -14.39 0.78
C SER A 318 -18.97 -13.02 0.38
N SER A 319 -20.30 -12.97 0.31
CA SER A 319 -21.05 -11.74 0.03
C SER A 319 -22.19 -11.65 1.05
N THR A 320 -22.16 -10.61 1.88
CA THR A 320 -23.09 -10.45 3.00
C THR A 320 -23.84 -9.13 2.89
N PRO A 321 -25.18 -9.16 2.83
CA PRO A 321 -25.99 -7.95 2.93
C PRO A 321 -25.96 -7.42 4.36
N VAL A 322 -25.63 -6.15 4.53
CA VAL A 322 -25.59 -5.47 5.82
C VAL A 322 -26.50 -4.24 5.81
N PRO A 323 -27.22 -3.95 6.91
CA PRO A 323 -28.03 -2.75 7.02
C PRO A 323 -27.15 -1.51 7.24
N VAL A 324 -27.30 -0.48 6.37
CA VAL A 324 -26.60 0.79 6.48
C VAL A 324 -27.58 1.94 6.23
N ALA A 325 -27.81 2.77 7.24
CA ALA A 325 -28.65 3.98 7.14
C ALA A 325 -30.04 3.77 6.49
N GLY A 326 -30.68 2.65 6.81
CA GLY A 326 -32.03 2.28 6.33
C GLY A 326 -32.06 1.55 4.98
N ASP A 327 -30.92 1.36 4.34
CA ASP A 327 -30.74 0.57 3.12
C ASP A 327 -29.99 -0.73 3.41
N THR A 328 -29.96 -1.63 2.43
CA THR A 328 -29.11 -2.83 2.45
C THR A 328 -27.90 -2.57 1.56
N TYR A 329 -26.70 -2.79 2.10
CA TYR A 329 -25.44 -2.67 1.39
C TYR A 329 -24.75 -4.03 1.33
N GLU A 330 -24.11 -4.35 0.22
CA GLU A 330 -23.40 -5.61 0.02
C GLU A 330 -21.93 -5.45 0.39
N VAL A 331 -21.44 -6.26 1.34
CA VAL A 331 -20.01 -6.37 1.70
C VAL A 331 -19.48 -7.67 1.14
N ARG A 332 -18.38 -7.61 0.41
CA ARG A 332 -17.67 -8.79 -0.11
C ARG A 332 -16.37 -8.98 0.65
N LEU A 333 -16.13 -10.20 1.08
CA LEU A 333 -14.87 -10.58 1.73
C LEU A 333 -14.18 -11.66 0.91
N ARG A 334 -12.86 -11.55 0.79
CA ARG A 334 -11.97 -12.60 0.29
C ARG A 334 -10.96 -12.92 1.39
N LEU A 335 -11.19 -14.00 2.08
CA LEU A 335 -10.42 -14.41 3.25
C LEU A 335 -9.79 -15.77 3.01
N HIS A 336 -8.56 -15.95 3.45
CA HIS A 336 -7.90 -17.25 3.35
C HIS A 336 -8.66 -18.29 4.19
N ARG A 337 -8.84 -19.50 3.65
CA ARG A 337 -9.68 -20.56 4.21
C ARG A 337 -9.28 -20.98 5.62
N SER A 338 -7.99 -20.82 5.98
CA SER A 338 -7.51 -21.16 7.32
C SER A 338 -8.06 -20.25 8.43
N GLU A 339 -8.49 -19.03 8.09
CA GLU A 339 -8.90 -18.02 9.07
C GLU A 339 -10.23 -17.31 8.73
N SER A 340 -10.86 -17.66 7.60
CA SER A 340 -12.11 -17.05 7.16
C SER A 340 -13.20 -17.09 8.25
N SER A 341 -13.41 -18.24 8.87
CA SER A 341 -14.41 -18.41 9.93
C SER A 341 -14.13 -17.63 11.22
N VAL A 342 -12.87 -17.23 11.44
CA VAL A 342 -12.45 -16.41 12.59
C VAL A 342 -12.65 -14.93 12.31
N LEU A 343 -12.22 -14.45 11.12
CA LEU A 343 -12.16 -13.02 10.82
C LEU A 343 -13.43 -12.47 10.21
N GLU A 344 -14.19 -13.27 9.47
CA GLU A 344 -15.39 -12.83 8.75
C GLU A 344 -16.39 -12.04 9.63
N PRO A 345 -16.80 -12.50 10.83
CA PRO A 345 -17.80 -11.78 11.62
C PRO A 345 -17.31 -10.41 12.09
N TYR A 346 -16.02 -10.25 12.36
CA TYR A 346 -15.43 -8.97 12.79
C TYR A 346 -15.17 -8.03 11.61
N ALA A 347 -14.76 -8.57 10.46
CA ALA A 347 -14.59 -7.79 9.25
C ALA A 347 -15.92 -7.20 8.76
N ILE A 348 -17.00 -8.02 8.74
CA ILE A 348 -18.36 -7.56 8.39
C ILE A 348 -18.81 -6.44 9.34
N ASP A 349 -18.70 -6.65 10.66
CA ASP A 349 -19.08 -5.65 11.68
C ASP A 349 -18.33 -4.33 11.46
N LEU A 350 -17.01 -4.40 11.24
CA LEU A 350 -16.19 -3.22 11.08
C LEU A 350 -16.48 -2.47 9.78
N VAL A 351 -16.66 -3.19 8.66
CA VAL A 351 -17.00 -2.60 7.37
C VAL A 351 -18.39 -1.94 7.43
N GLN A 352 -19.37 -2.61 8.02
CA GLN A 352 -20.71 -2.05 8.21
C GLN A 352 -20.67 -0.74 9.01
N ARG A 353 -19.96 -0.74 10.15
CA ARG A 353 -19.81 0.47 11.00
C ARG A 353 -19.06 1.58 10.26
N GLY A 354 -18.00 1.24 9.53
CA GLY A 354 -17.20 2.20 8.75
C GLY A 354 -18.06 2.86 7.67
N ILE A 355 -18.77 2.06 6.86
CA ILE A 355 -19.65 2.57 5.82
C ILE A 355 -20.75 3.47 6.40
N ALA A 356 -21.39 3.04 7.50
CA ALA A 356 -22.43 3.84 8.16
C ALA A 356 -21.87 5.18 8.67
N THR A 357 -20.71 5.15 9.34
CA THR A 357 -20.05 6.34 9.87
C THR A 357 -19.66 7.31 8.77
N PHE A 358 -18.97 6.83 7.72
CA PHE A 358 -18.47 7.68 6.66
C PHE A 358 -19.59 8.18 5.74
N SER A 359 -20.63 7.37 5.47
CA SER A 359 -21.81 7.85 4.72
C SER A 359 -22.49 9.01 5.42
N GLN A 360 -22.62 8.95 6.76
CA GLN A 360 -23.17 10.05 7.54
C GLN A 360 -22.25 11.28 7.55
N ARG A 361 -20.95 11.06 7.74
CA ARG A 361 -19.96 12.15 7.86
C ARG A 361 -19.73 12.90 6.54
N TYR A 362 -19.62 12.18 5.44
CA TYR A 362 -19.33 12.75 4.12
C TYR A 362 -20.59 13.06 3.30
N GLY A 363 -21.77 12.61 3.75
CA GLY A 363 -23.06 13.00 3.18
C GLY A 363 -23.44 12.31 1.87
N PHE A 364 -22.82 11.16 1.54
CA PHE A 364 -23.17 10.34 0.38
C PHE A 364 -23.10 8.84 0.67
N LYS A 365 -23.66 8.03 -0.22
CA LYS A 365 -23.67 6.57 -0.15
C LYS A 365 -22.81 5.99 -1.26
N LEU A 366 -22.04 4.96 -0.92
CA LEU A 366 -21.30 4.18 -1.90
C LEU A 366 -22.24 3.48 -2.88
N GLN A 367 -21.86 3.44 -4.16
CA GLN A 367 -22.70 2.88 -5.22
C GLN A 367 -22.40 1.41 -5.52
N GLU A 368 -21.22 0.94 -5.21
CA GLU A 368 -20.74 -0.42 -5.49
C GLU A 368 -20.37 -1.13 -4.19
N PRO A 369 -20.42 -2.47 -4.15
CA PRO A 369 -19.96 -3.25 -3.00
C PRO A 369 -18.45 -3.06 -2.74
N VAL A 370 -18.09 -2.84 -1.47
CA VAL A 370 -16.70 -2.89 -1.04
C VAL A 370 -16.25 -4.34 -0.93
N THR A 371 -15.13 -4.66 -1.53
CA THR A 371 -14.46 -5.96 -1.39
C THR A 371 -13.25 -5.80 -0.48
N VAL A 372 -13.17 -6.59 0.61
CA VAL A 372 -12.02 -6.62 1.52
C VAL A 372 -11.29 -7.95 1.35
N GLU A 373 -10.01 -7.88 1.06
CA GLU A 373 -9.11 -9.03 0.90
C GLU A 373 -8.09 -9.03 2.04
N LEU A 374 -8.02 -10.11 2.84
CA LEU A 374 -7.04 -10.26 3.92
C LEU A 374 -6.06 -11.39 3.58
N TYR A 375 -4.77 -11.08 3.66
CA TYR A 375 -3.67 -11.98 3.29
C TYR A 375 -2.89 -12.42 4.53
N PRO A 376 -2.86 -13.74 4.85
CA PRO A 376 -2.10 -14.26 5.99
C PRO A 376 -0.59 -14.29 5.74
N ASP A 377 -0.15 -14.16 4.49
CA ASP A 377 1.23 -14.06 4.09
C ASP A 377 1.52 -12.63 3.61
N HIS A 378 2.44 -11.93 4.28
CA HIS A 378 2.79 -10.56 3.95
C HIS A 378 3.39 -10.42 2.55
N ASP A 379 4.15 -11.41 2.08
CA ASP A 379 4.71 -11.37 0.72
C ASP A 379 3.61 -11.52 -0.34
N ASP A 380 2.57 -12.32 -0.08
CA ASP A 380 1.38 -12.41 -0.95
C ASP A 380 0.61 -11.07 -0.99
N PHE A 381 0.45 -10.42 0.16
CA PHE A 381 -0.12 -9.06 0.20
C PHE A 381 0.74 -8.07 -0.59
N ALA A 382 2.05 -8.07 -0.38
CA ALA A 382 2.97 -7.19 -1.08
C ALA A 382 2.92 -7.41 -2.62
N VAL A 383 2.87 -8.68 -3.05
CA VAL A 383 2.68 -9.03 -4.46
C VAL A 383 1.32 -8.57 -4.98
N ARG A 384 0.25 -8.73 -4.19
CA ARG A 384 -1.10 -8.27 -4.56
C ARG A 384 -1.14 -6.77 -4.84
N VAL A 385 -0.39 -6.01 -4.09
CA VAL A 385 -0.37 -4.53 -4.16
C VAL A 385 0.58 -4.02 -5.24
N ALA A 386 1.82 -4.50 -5.25
CA ALA A 386 2.91 -3.96 -6.07
C ALA A 386 3.57 -5.00 -7.00
N ALA A 387 3.04 -6.23 -7.05
CA ALA A 387 3.63 -7.36 -7.77
C ALA A 387 5.08 -7.71 -7.33
N LEU A 388 5.53 -7.18 -6.21
CA LEU A 388 6.86 -7.39 -5.63
C LEU A 388 6.74 -7.67 -4.13
N PRO A 389 7.49 -8.64 -3.56
CA PRO A 389 7.51 -8.90 -2.12
C PRO A 389 8.26 -7.81 -1.35
N GLY A 390 8.05 -7.77 -0.03
CA GLY A 390 8.87 -6.98 0.90
C GLY A 390 8.56 -5.49 0.97
N ILE A 391 7.36 -5.06 0.59
CA ILE A 391 6.91 -3.67 0.81
C ILE A 391 6.42 -3.47 2.24
N GLY A 392 6.70 -2.31 2.84
CA GLY A 392 6.36 -2.01 4.24
C GLY A 392 4.94 -1.49 4.49
N LEU A 393 3.98 -1.79 3.61
CA LEU A 393 2.58 -1.39 3.76
C LEU A 393 1.80 -2.42 4.58
N LEU A 394 0.68 -2.00 5.17
CA LEU A 394 -0.26 -2.84 5.94
C LEU A 394 -1.60 -2.99 5.22
N GLY A 395 -2.01 -2.02 4.45
CA GLY A 395 -3.21 -2.01 3.65
C GLY A 395 -3.06 -1.12 2.42
N VAL A 396 -3.90 -1.31 1.43
CA VAL A 396 -4.02 -0.46 0.22
C VAL A 396 -5.44 -0.54 -0.33
N THR A 397 -5.98 0.60 -0.72
CA THR A 397 -7.30 0.73 -1.33
C THR A 397 -7.20 1.05 -2.83
N PHE A 398 -7.88 0.25 -3.65
CA PHE A 398 -8.01 0.40 -5.10
C PHE A 398 -9.45 0.78 -5.49
N GLY A 399 -9.94 1.93 -5.03
CA GLY A 399 -11.35 2.28 -5.17
C GLY A 399 -12.24 1.42 -4.26
N TYR A 400 -13.01 0.49 -4.81
CA TYR A 400 -13.89 -0.39 -4.04
C TYR A 400 -13.23 -1.72 -3.58
N VAL A 401 -11.97 -1.93 -3.87
CA VAL A 401 -11.20 -3.10 -3.42
C VAL A 401 -10.16 -2.65 -2.40
N VAL A 402 -10.25 -3.22 -1.21
CA VAL A 402 -9.30 -3.05 -0.10
C VAL A 402 -8.51 -4.35 0.04
N ALA A 403 -7.20 -4.29 -0.08
CA ALA A 403 -6.30 -5.40 0.20
C ALA A 403 -5.41 -5.06 1.41
N MET A 404 -5.24 -5.98 2.36
CA MET A 404 -4.41 -5.73 3.53
C MET A 404 -3.82 -7.01 4.14
N ASP A 405 -2.81 -6.84 4.97
CA ASP A 405 -2.32 -7.92 5.83
C ASP A 405 -3.45 -8.46 6.72
N SER A 406 -3.51 -9.77 6.85
CA SER A 406 -4.31 -10.41 7.88
C SER A 406 -3.61 -10.32 9.25
N PRO A 407 -4.36 -10.37 10.37
CA PRO A 407 -3.78 -10.51 11.71
C PRO A 407 -2.76 -11.63 11.84
N SER A 408 -2.95 -12.75 11.14
CA SER A 408 -2.01 -13.89 11.15
C SER A 408 -0.71 -13.64 10.38
N GLY A 409 -0.67 -12.67 9.47
CA GLY A 409 0.53 -12.28 8.72
C GLY A 409 1.58 -11.53 9.53
N ARG A 410 1.26 -11.15 10.78
CA ARG A 410 2.12 -10.39 11.68
C ARG A 410 2.11 -10.96 13.09
N ALA A 411 3.14 -10.65 13.87
CA ALA A 411 3.13 -11.02 15.27
C ALA A 411 2.04 -10.24 16.04
N SER A 412 1.46 -10.89 17.07
CA SER A 412 0.44 -10.25 17.92
C SER A 412 0.97 -8.95 18.52
N GLY A 413 0.26 -7.87 18.31
CA GLY A 413 0.62 -6.54 18.77
C GLY A 413 1.47 -5.70 17.82
N ASP A 414 1.87 -6.22 16.67
CA ASP A 414 2.65 -5.46 15.69
C ASP A 414 1.80 -4.42 14.94
N PHE A 415 0.52 -4.70 14.71
CA PHE A 415 -0.42 -3.74 14.13
C PHE A 415 -1.86 -3.98 14.60
N HIS A 416 -2.68 -2.94 14.53
CA HIS A 416 -4.10 -2.99 14.85
C HIS A 416 -4.91 -3.12 13.57
N TRP A 417 -5.22 -4.37 13.17
CA TRP A 417 -5.85 -4.64 11.88
C TRP A 417 -7.20 -3.91 11.69
N GLY A 418 -7.95 -3.71 12.78
CA GLY A 418 -9.21 -2.96 12.72
C GLY A 418 -9.00 -1.48 12.41
N SER A 419 -7.94 -0.82 12.94
CA SER A 419 -7.62 0.56 12.58
C SER A 419 -7.10 0.66 11.15
N THR A 420 -6.31 -0.32 10.70
CA THR A 420 -5.87 -0.39 9.31
C THR A 420 -7.05 -0.53 8.35
N LEU A 421 -8.01 -1.44 8.64
CA LEU A 421 -9.21 -1.56 7.81
C LEU A 421 -10.06 -0.28 7.82
N TRP A 422 -10.15 0.41 8.96
CA TRP A 422 -10.84 1.69 9.07
C TRP A 422 -10.19 2.78 8.22
N HIS A 423 -8.86 2.84 8.21
CA HIS A 423 -8.06 3.71 7.35
C HIS A 423 -8.34 3.45 5.87
N GLU A 424 -8.29 2.19 5.47
CA GLU A 424 -8.54 1.79 4.08
C GLU A 424 -9.99 2.08 3.64
N LEU A 425 -10.96 1.89 4.53
CA LEU A 425 -12.35 2.27 4.25
C LEU A 425 -12.52 3.78 4.06
N ALA A 426 -11.77 4.62 4.81
CA ALA A 426 -11.81 6.06 4.58
C ALA A 426 -11.29 6.44 3.19
N HIS A 427 -10.30 5.71 2.66
CA HIS A 427 -9.86 5.90 1.28
C HIS A 427 -10.96 5.61 0.25
N VAL A 428 -11.80 4.60 0.44
CA VAL A 428 -12.94 4.34 -0.45
C VAL A 428 -13.81 5.60 -0.56
N PHE A 429 -14.10 6.26 0.56
CA PHE A 429 -14.92 7.48 0.59
C PHE A 429 -14.21 8.70 0.01
N THR A 430 -12.92 8.90 0.30
CA THR A 430 -12.20 10.06 -0.26
C THR A 430 -12.00 9.96 -1.76
N LEU A 431 -11.79 8.75 -2.28
CA LEU A 431 -11.67 8.50 -3.73
C LEU A 431 -13.02 8.72 -4.43
N GLU A 432 -14.10 8.15 -3.91
CA GLU A 432 -15.43 8.29 -4.49
C GLU A 432 -15.94 9.73 -4.44
N ALA A 433 -15.74 10.44 -3.32
CA ALA A 433 -16.13 11.84 -3.15
C ALA A 433 -15.50 12.80 -4.16
N THR A 434 -14.42 12.40 -4.81
CA THR A 434 -13.62 13.27 -5.69
C THR A 434 -13.42 12.69 -7.10
N ASP A 435 -14.10 11.60 -7.42
CA ASP A 435 -13.88 10.86 -8.66
C ASP A 435 -12.37 10.59 -8.87
N HIS A 436 -11.72 10.09 -7.80
CA HIS A 436 -10.30 9.76 -7.73
C HIS A 436 -9.31 10.94 -7.96
N ARG A 437 -9.78 12.21 -7.80
CA ARG A 437 -8.92 13.39 -8.00
C ARG A 437 -8.31 13.94 -6.71
N VAL A 438 -8.64 13.37 -5.56
CA VAL A 438 -8.05 13.77 -4.28
C VAL A 438 -6.53 13.58 -4.31
N PRO A 439 -5.72 14.59 -3.94
CA PRO A 439 -4.28 14.43 -3.85
C PRO A 439 -3.96 13.40 -2.74
N ARG A 440 -2.84 12.68 -2.91
CA ARG A 440 -2.48 11.59 -2.01
C ARG A 440 -2.41 12.04 -0.56
N TRP A 441 -1.75 13.18 -0.32
CA TRP A 441 -1.59 13.70 1.03
C TRP A 441 -2.92 13.94 1.76
N LEU A 442 -3.96 14.42 1.06
CA LEU A 442 -5.26 14.68 1.70
C LEU A 442 -6.04 13.39 1.93
N SER A 443 -5.99 12.44 0.99
CA SER A 443 -6.59 11.13 1.18
C SER A 443 -5.98 10.40 2.37
N GLU A 444 -4.65 10.37 2.48
CA GLU A 444 -3.92 9.79 3.62
C GLU A 444 -4.21 10.58 4.91
N GLY A 445 -4.22 11.91 4.83
CA GLY A 445 -4.49 12.76 5.98
C GLY A 445 -5.89 12.58 6.57
N ILE A 446 -6.90 12.43 5.70
CA ILE A 446 -8.28 12.12 6.13
C ILE A 446 -8.35 10.74 6.74
N SER A 447 -7.71 9.72 6.16
CA SER A 447 -7.69 8.36 6.69
C SER A 447 -7.08 8.31 8.09
N VAL A 448 -5.91 8.93 8.30
CA VAL A 448 -5.28 9.08 9.63
C VAL A 448 -6.18 9.87 10.59
N PHE A 449 -6.78 10.94 10.14
CA PHE A 449 -7.71 11.74 10.94
C PHE A 449 -8.93 10.94 11.38
N GLU A 450 -9.51 10.11 10.50
CA GLU A 450 -10.66 9.26 10.83
C GLU A 450 -10.26 8.12 11.78
N GLU A 451 -9.05 7.55 11.68
CA GLU A 451 -8.53 6.65 12.72
C GLU A 451 -8.53 7.33 14.09
N TRP A 452 -8.01 8.56 14.17
CA TRP A 452 -7.90 9.31 15.41
C TRP A 452 -9.24 9.76 15.99
N ARG A 453 -10.27 9.95 15.16
CA ARG A 453 -11.56 10.52 15.58
C ARG A 453 -12.66 9.50 15.71
N THR A 454 -12.75 8.55 14.82
CA THR A 454 -13.89 7.63 14.70
C THR A 454 -13.48 6.16 14.65
N GLY A 455 -12.19 5.87 14.55
CA GLY A 455 -11.66 4.52 14.46
C GLY A 455 -11.87 3.65 15.71
N PRO A 456 -11.51 2.38 15.64
CA PRO A 456 -11.67 1.44 16.76
C PRO A 456 -10.88 1.82 18.02
N THR A 457 -9.78 2.54 17.85
CA THR A 457 -8.93 3.06 18.95
C THR A 457 -8.69 4.56 18.76
N PRO A 458 -9.71 5.40 19.01
CA PRO A 458 -9.58 6.83 18.77
C PRO A 458 -8.54 7.46 19.71
N GLY A 459 -7.75 8.37 19.15
CA GLY A 459 -6.68 9.09 19.86
C GLY A 459 -5.63 9.59 18.89
N VAL A 460 -5.07 10.77 19.14
CA VAL A 460 -4.00 11.33 18.30
C VAL A 460 -2.69 10.66 18.68
N VAL A 461 -2.07 9.97 17.72
CA VAL A 461 -0.80 9.27 17.91
C VAL A 461 0.28 9.95 17.10
N VAL A 462 1.33 10.44 17.78
CA VAL A 462 2.45 11.12 17.13
C VAL A 462 3.75 10.46 17.59
N PRO A 463 4.45 9.74 16.68
CA PRO A 463 5.72 9.08 17.01
C PRO A 463 6.87 10.07 17.30
N PRO A 464 7.90 9.68 18.06
CA PRO A 464 9.05 10.52 18.38
C PRO A 464 9.79 11.10 17.17
N ASP A 465 9.88 10.34 16.08
CA ASP A 465 10.50 10.80 14.82
C ASP A 465 9.77 12.01 14.22
N VAL A 466 8.45 12.05 14.37
CA VAL A 466 7.65 13.22 13.91
C VAL A 466 7.92 14.44 14.78
N ILE A 467 8.05 14.26 16.08
CA ILE A 467 8.44 15.37 16.98
C ILE A 467 9.83 15.92 16.62
N THR A 468 10.76 15.00 16.27
CA THR A 468 12.08 15.40 15.75
C THR A 468 11.94 16.19 14.44
N ALA A 469 11.09 15.75 13.51
CA ALA A 469 10.86 16.44 12.26
C ALA A 469 10.21 17.84 12.47
N ILE A 470 9.31 17.97 13.44
CA ILE A 470 8.74 19.29 13.84
C ILE A 470 9.84 20.20 14.36
N ASN A 471 10.69 19.69 15.26
CA ASN A 471 11.82 20.46 15.83
C ASN A 471 12.77 20.95 14.74
N ASP A 472 13.06 20.09 13.77
CA ASP A 472 13.98 20.35 12.67
C ASP A 472 13.34 21.17 11.50
N ASN A 473 12.08 21.58 11.63
CA ASN A 473 11.30 22.26 10.59
C ASN A 473 11.25 21.50 9.26
N LYS A 474 11.07 20.17 9.31
CA LYS A 474 11.03 19.28 8.15
C LYS A 474 9.63 19.08 7.55
N PHE A 475 8.59 19.71 8.11
CA PHE A 475 7.27 19.68 7.52
C PHE A 475 7.27 20.39 6.17
N LEU A 476 6.62 19.76 5.19
CA LEU A 476 6.51 20.32 3.85
C LEU A 476 5.39 21.36 3.77
N PRO A 477 5.49 22.33 2.85
CA PRO A 477 4.35 23.17 2.47
C PRO A 477 3.17 22.29 2.00
N VAL A 478 1.94 22.71 2.29
CA VAL A 478 0.73 21.94 1.94
C VAL A 478 0.65 21.65 0.43
N SER A 479 1.13 22.57 -0.41
CA SER A 479 1.15 22.40 -1.87
C SER A 479 2.14 21.34 -2.36
N ASP A 480 3.15 21.00 -1.57
CA ASP A 480 4.24 20.10 -1.92
C ASP A 480 4.18 18.76 -1.17
N LEU A 481 3.17 18.58 -0.31
CA LEU A 481 3.11 17.47 0.63
C LEU A 481 3.01 16.10 -0.05
N ASP A 482 2.47 16.01 -1.27
CA ASP A 482 2.46 14.77 -2.06
C ASP A 482 3.87 14.22 -2.31
N THR A 483 4.87 15.10 -2.45
CA THR A 483 6.26 14.68 -2.69
C THR A 483 6.83 13.85 -1.55
N GLY A 484 6.39 14.12 -0.32
CA GLY A 484 6.79 13.35 0.87
C GLY A 484 6.29 11.90 0.88
N PHE A 485 5.25 11.59 0.11
CA PHE A 485 4.71 10.24 -0.07
C PHE A 485 5.28 9.54 -1.31
N ILE A 486 5.48 10.28 -2.41
CA ILE A 486 5.83 9.72 -3.72
C ILE A 486 7.34 9.55 -3.84
N ARG A 487 8.12 10.56 -3.42
CA ARG A 487 9.58 10.59 -3.55
C ARG A 487 10.23 11.16 -2.28
N PRO A 488 10.25 10.39 -1.18
CA PRO A 488 10.81 10.87 0.08
C PRO A 488 12.29 11.22 -0.06
N SER A 489 12.68 12.33 0.54
CA SER A 489 14.06 12.88 0.48
C SER A 489 14.93 12.50 1.68
N TYR A 490 14.34 11.89 2.71
CA TYR A 490 15.06 11.38 3.89
C TYR A 490 14.35 10.15 4.49
N PRO A 491 15.05 9.29 5.24
CA PRO A 491 14.44 8.16 5.94
C PRO A 491 13.26 8.61 6.82
N ASN A 492 12.20 7.82 6.89
CA ASN A 492 10.97 8.08 7.68
C ASN A 492 10.13 9.29 7.22
N GLN A 493 10.47 9.97 6.10
CA GLN A 493 9.66 11.09 5.61
C GLN A 493 8.23 10.69 5.30
N VAL A 494 8.00 9.49 4.79
CA VAL A 494 6.66 8.97 4.51
C VAL A 494 5.82 8.98 5.80
N GLN A 495 6.34 8.43 6.90
CA GLN A 495 5.65 8.43 8.20
C GLN A 495 5.39 9.85 8.71
N VAL A 496 6.37 10.75 8.55
CA VAL A 496 6.22 12.17 8.90
C VAL A 496 5.09 12.81 8.09
N SER A 497 5.01 12.50 6.80
CA SER A 497 3.97 13.02 5.89
C SER A 497 2.57 12.52 6.27
N TYR A 498 2.42 11.25 6.67
CA TYR A 498 1.16 10.71 7.19
C TYR A 498 0.66 11.52 8.40
N VAL A 499 1.51 11.70 9.38
CA VAL A 499 1.15 12.43 10.60
C VAL A 499 0.94 13.93 10.33
N GLN A 500 1.78 14.55 9.49
CA GLN A 500 1.60 15.95 9.08
C GLN A 500 0.23 16.13 8.40
N ALA A 501 -0.15 15.26 7.47
CA ALA A 501 -1.43 15.31 6.77
C ALA A 501 -2.62 15.13 7.73
N GLY A 502 -2.55 14.18 8.67
CA GLY A 502 -3.54 14.01 9.73
C GLY A 502 -3.65 15.23 10.64
N LEU A 503 -2.52 15.85 11.02
CA LEU A 503 -2.50 17.08 11.81
C LEU A 503 -3.08 18.28 11.05
N ILE A 504 -2.92 18.35 9.72
CA ILE A 504 -3.59 19.36 8.89
C ILE A 504 -5.11 19.17 8.96
N CYS A 505 -5.61 17.95 8.80
CA CYS A 505 -7.04 17.66 8.92
C CYS A 505 -7.57 18.01 10.31
N LEU A 506 -6.84 17.67 11.36
CA LEU A 506 -7.17 18.05 12.75
C LEU A 506 -7.17 19.57 12.95
N PHE A 507 -6.19 20.29 12.39
CA PHE A 507 -6.13 21.75 12.42
C PHE A 507 -7.36 22.36 11.74
N VAL A 508 -7.72 21.87 10.56
CA VAL A 508 -8.91 22.34 9.81
C VAL A 508 -10.18 22.10 10.64
N GLU A 509 -10.35 20.90 11.20
CA GLU A 509 -11.51 20.59 12.03
C GLU A 509 -11.60 21.53 13.26
N GLN A 510 -10.51 21.73 13.97
CA GLN A 510 -10.51 22.54 15.20
C GLN A 510 -10.76 24.03 14.91
N ARG A 511 -10.30 24.54 13.78
CA ARG A 511 -10.42 25.95 13.44
C ARG A 511 -11.72 26.31 12.74
N TRP A 512 -12.24 25.44 11.86
CA TRP A 512 -13.40 25.73 11.00
C TRP A 512 -14.51 24.69 11.07
N GLY A 513 -14.31 23.60 11.80
CA GLY A 513 -15.26 22.50 11.90
C GLY A 513 -15.09 21.42 10.81
N PHE A 514 -15.65 20.25 11.07
CA PHE A 514 -15.59 19.11 10.15
C PHE A 514 -16.23 19.38 8.79
N GLU A 515 -17.33 20.13 8.75
CA GLU A 515 -17.99 20.52 7.51
C GLU A 515 -17.04 21.27 6.54
N ARG A 516 -16.10 22.04 7.09
CA ARG A 516 -15.10 22.72 6.27
C ARG A 516 -14.06 21.74 5.71
N LEU A 517 -13.69 20.71 6.46
CA LEU A 517 -12.82 19.66 5.97
C LEU A 517 -13.48 18.87 4.84
N SER A 518 -14.75 18.49 5.01
CA SER A 518 -15.53 17.82 3.96
C SER A 518 -15.66 18.69 2.71
N LEU A 519 -15.95 19.99 2.88
CA LEU A 519 -16.02 20.93 1.75
C LEU A 519 -14.66 21.11 1.06
N PHE A 520 -13.56 21.06 1.80
CA PHE A 520 -12.21 21.10 1.24
C PHE A 520 -11.91 19.86 0.40
N LEU A 521 -12.30 18.66 0.88
CA LEU A 521 -12.19 17.43 0.10
C LEU A 521 -12.95 17.54 -1.23
N HIS A 522 -14.21 17.97 -1.19
CA HIS A 522 -15.04 18.11 -2.40
C HIS A 522 -14.58 19.19 -3.40
N GLN A 523 -13.59 20.05 -3.07
CA GLN A 523 -13.01 20.93 -4.10
C GLN A 523 -12.29 20.13 -5.19
N PHE A 524 -11.75 18.97 -4.84
CA PHE A 524 -10.95 18.15 -5.76
C PHE A 524 -11.78 17.37 -6.79
N ASP A 525 -13.12 17.36 -6.67
CA ASP A 525 -14.01 16.82 -7.71
C ASP A 525 -13.85 17.56 -9.06
N ARG A 526 -13.29 18.77 -9.04
CA ARG A 526 -13.13 19.68 -10.20
C ARG A 526 -11.71 19.73 -10.74
N ASN A 527 -10.87 18.76 -10.45
CA ASN A 527 -9.47 18.70 -10.89
C ASN A 527 -8.68 20.00 -10.59
N VAL A 528 -8.78 20.48 -9.36
CA VAL A 528 -8.04 21.66 -8.91
C VAL A 528 -6.75 21.27 -8.20
N THR A 529 -5.75 22.15 -8.21
CA THR A 529 -4.52 21.96 -7.43
C THR A 529 -4.79 22.18 -5.94
N THR A 530 -3.93 21.61 -5.07
CA THR A 530 -3.97 21.86 -3.63
C THR A 530 -3.98 23.36 -3.30
N ALA A 531 -3.16 24.16 -4.00
CA ALA A 531 -3.11 25.60 -3.83
C ALA A 531 -4.47 26.27 -4.09
N ALA A 532 -5.10 25.95 -5.22
CA ALA A 532 -6.41 26.49 -5.59
C ALA A 532 -7.51 26.03 -4.62
N ALA A 533 -7.47 24.77 -4.18
CA ALA A 533 -8.41 24.23 -3.20
C ALA A 533 -8.30 24.95 -1.85
N VAL A 534 -7.08 25.22 -1.37
CA VAL A 534 -6.81 26.02 -0.15
C VAL A 534 -7.38 27.41 -0.29
N GLU A 535 -7.10 28.12 -1.38
CA GLU A 535 -7.64 29.48 -1.62
C GLU A 535 -9.16 29.48 -1.68
N SER A 536 -9.74 28.49 -2.32
CA SER A 536 -11.20 28.36 -2.44
C SER A 536 -11.86 28.08 -1.10
N ALA A 537 -11.36 27.09 -0.36
CA ALA A 537 -11.98 26.61 0.88
C ALA A 537 -11.76 27.54 2.06
N PHE A 538 -10.56 28.11 2.20
CA PHE A 538 -10.15 28.88 3.40
C PHE A 538 -10.03 30.38 3.16
N LYS A 539 -10.13 30.84 1.90
CA LYS A 539 -9.99 32.27 1.50
C LYS A 539 -8.62 32.85 1.89
N MET A 540 -7.59 32.05 1.85
CA MET A 540 -6.20 32.43 2.15
C MET A 540 -5.21 31.77 1.17
N LYS A 541 -4.04 32.36 1.00
CA LYS A 541 -2.96 31.78 0.19
C LYS A 541 -2.36 30.55 0.89
N PRO A 542 -1.82 29.57 0.15
CA PRO A 542 -1.16 28.41 0.74
C PRO A 542 -0.10 28.76 1.79
N ALA A 543 0.74 29.76 1.52
CA ALA A 543 1.76 30.20 2.47
C ALA A 543 1.20 30.76 3.79
N ASP A 544 0.04 31.42 3.77
CA ASP A 544 -0.64 31.90 4.97
C ASP A 544 -1.28 30.74 5.73
N PHE A 545 -1.84 29.76 5.01
CA PHE A 545 -2.34 28.51 5.58
C PHE A 545 -1.22 27.76 6.30
N ASP A 546 -0.06 27.54 5.64
CA ASP A 546 1.11 26.89 6.22
C ASP A 546 1.60 27.63 7.49
N LYS A 547 1.61 28.95 7.46
CA LYS A 547 1.98 29.78 8.63
C LYS A 547 1.03 29.53 9.82
N GLU A 548 -0.28 29.48 9.58
CA GLU A 548 -1.27 29.22 10.63
C GLU A 548 -1.19 27.78 11.14
N PHE A 549 -1.02 26.82 10.23
CA PHE A 549 -0.81 25.42 10.59
C PHE A 549 0.47 25.23 11.44
N ASN A 550 1.58 25.83 11.03
CA ASN A 550 2.82 25.78 11.80
C ASN A 550 2.67 26.44 13.18
N ALA A 551 1.88 27.52 13.30
CA ALA A 551 1.56 28.11 14.60
C ALA A 551 0.73 27.17 15.47
N PHE A 552 -0.25 26.47 14.90
CA PHE A 552 -1.03 25.44 15.58
C PHE A 552 -0.13 24.32 16.11
N VAL A 553 0.76 23.76 15.26
CA VAL A 553 1.71 22.70 15.64
C VAL A 553 2.65 23.15 16.75
N ARG A 554 3.19 24.37 16.66
CA ARG A 554 4.04 24.94 17.71
C ARG A 554 3.30 25.17 19.02
N THR A 555 2.04 25.60 18.97
CA THR A 555 1.20 25.74 20.16
C THR A 555 0.95 24.40 20.82
N ARG A 556 0.64 23.38 20.02
CA ARG A 556 0.34 22.02 20.51
C ARG A 556 1.56 21.32 21.11
N TYR A 557 2.69 21.38 20.43
CA TYR A 557 3.90 20.63 20.79
C TYR A 557 5.01 21.49 21.41
N GLY A 558 4.83 22.79 21.55
CA GLY A 558 5.88 23.70 22.05
C GLY A 558 6.41 23.34 23.43
N ALA A 559 5.55 22.92 24.34
CA ALA A 559 5.96 22.46 25.68
C ALA A 559 6.79 21.18 25.61
N LEU A 560 6.40 20.22 24.77
CA LEU A 560 7.13 18.98 24.54
C LEU A 560 8.50 19.27 23.89
N LEU A 561 8.54 20.10 22.86
CA LEU A 561 9.78 20.47 22.17
C LEU A 561 10.78 21.15 23.11
N ALA A 562 10.31 22.07 23.97
CA ALA A 562 11.14 22.69 24.98
C ALA A 562 11.59 21.72 26.07
N GLY A 563 10.75 20.73 26.42
CA GLY A 563 10.98 19.72 27.45
C GLY A 563 11.55 18.39 26.95
N MET A 564 11.97 18.28 25.70
CA MET A 564 12.38 17.00 25.11
C MET A 564 13.55 16.32 25.85
N ASN A 565 14.54 17.10 26.31
CA ASN A 565 15.65 16.59 27.09
C ASN A 565 15.17 16.07 28.48
N GLU A 566 14.21 16.78 29.10
CA GLU A 566 13.57 16.34 30.33
C GLU A 566 12.81 15.05 30.10
N TRP A 567 12.00 14.99 29.05
CA TRP A 567 11.27 13.78 28.69
C TRP A 567 12.19 12.59 28.51
N GLN A 568 13.26 12.72 27.71
CA GLN A 568 14.25 11.64 27.52
C GLN A 568 14.89 11.18 28.82
N SER A 569 15.27 12.15 29.68
CA SER A 569 15.86 11.86 30.99
C SER A 569 14.90 11.07 31.89
N GLN A 570 13.65 11.51 31.98
CA GLN A 570 12.61 10.87 32.79
C GLN A 570 12.26 9.48 32.25
N TYR A 571 12.09 9.37 30.93
CA TYR A 571 11.81 8.09 30.27
C TYR A 571 12.93 7.06 30.49
N GLN A 572 14.19 7.46 30.37
CA GLN A 572 15.33 6.58 30.65
C GLN A 572 15.45 6.24 32.13
N ALA A 573 15.18 7.17 33.03
CA ALA A 573 15.16 6.92 34.47
C ALA A 573 14.09 5.89 34.84
N ALA A 574 12.87 6.01 34.30
CA ALA A 574 11.80 5.05 34.49
C ALA A 574 12.20 3.64 33.99
N ARG A 575 12.74 3.56 32.77
CA ARG A 575 13.20 2.28 32.20
C ARG A 575 14.31 1.62 33.05
N LYS A 576 15.28 2.39 33.48
CA LYS A 576 16.39 1.90 34.32
C LYS A 576 15.89 1.40 35.67
N ALA A 577 14.99 2.13 36.32
CA ALA A 577 14.38 1.74 37.57
C ALA A 577 13.58 0.43 37.44
N ILE A 578 12.79 0.29 36.36
CA ILE A 578 12.05 -0.95 36.06
C ILE A 578 13.00 -2.13 35.80
N GLN A 579 14.08 -1.93 35.04
CA GLN A 579 15.10 -2.97 34.81
C GLN A 579 15.78 -3.42 36.08
N GLY A 580 15.95 -2.51 37.06
CA GLY A 580 16.48 -2.79 38.37
C GLY A 580 15.44 -3.22 39.41
N GLU A 581 14.19 -3.47 39.02
CA GLU A 581 13.05 -3.82 39.88
C GLU A 581 12.79 -2.80 41.01
N GLN A 582 13.21 -1.56 40.79
CA GLN A 582 13.00 -0.42 41.70
C GLN A 582 11.65 0.23 41.39
N TRP A 583 10.56 -0.50 41.64
CA TRP A 583 9.22 -0.16 41.17
C TRP A 583 8.73 1.22 41.68
N ASN A 584 8.91 1.49 42.98
CA ASN A 584 8.52 2.79 43.57
C ASN A 584 9.28 3.97 42.94
N ASP A 585 10.58 3.78 42.65
CA ASP A 585 11.43 4.82 42.07
C ASP A 585 11.10 5.06 40.58
N ALA A 586 10.48 4.09 39.90
CA ALA A 586 10.06 4.19 38.55
C ALA A 586 8.78 5.06 38.36
N VAL A 587 7.90 5.16 39.36
CA VAL A 587 6.59 5.77 39.25
C VAL A 587 6.68 7.25 38.86
N ALA A 588 7.42 8.06 39.62
CA ALA A 588 7.49 9.49 39.38
C ALA A 588 8.11 9.84 38.02
N PRO A 589 9.23 9.22 37.59
CA PRO A 589 9.77 9.44 36.24
C PRO A 589 8.82 8.99 35.13
N ALA A 590 8.13 7.85 35.26
CA ALA A 590 7.18 7.36 34.27
C ALA A 590 5.96 8.31 34.16
N GLN A 591 5.41 8.73 35.30
CA GLN A 591 4.31 9.72 35.34
C GLN A 591 4.71 11.02 34.65
N ARG A 592 5.91 11.52 34.94
CA ARG A 592 6.41 12.76 34.32
C ARG A 592 6.63 12.59 32.81
N ALA A 593 7.08 11.43 32.36
CA ALA A 593 7.21 11.14 30.94
C ALA A 593 5.84 11.12 30.22
N VAL A 594 4.79 10.57 30.85
CA VAL A 594 3.41 10.61 30.34
C VAL A 594 2.91 12.05 30.23
N GLU A 595 3.10 12.87 31.26
CA GLU A 595 2.66 14.26 31.28
C GLU A 595 3.31 15.11 30.19
N LEU A 596 4.60 14.90 29.93
CA LEU A 596 5.34 15.63 28.92
C LEU A 596 4.96 15.20 27.51
N TYR A 597 4.65 13.90 27.30
CA TYR A 597 4.34 13.38 25.98
C TYR A 597 3.17 12.37 26.00
N PRO A 598 1.94 12.84 26.20
CA PRO A 598 0.76 12.00 26.30
C PRO A 598 0.37 11.28 24.99
N GLU A 599 0.80 11.77 23.84
CA GLU A 599 0.52 11.18 22.51
C GLU A 599 1.49 10.06 22.10
N HIS A 600 2.46 9.72 22.96
CA HIS A 600 3.37 8.60 22.74
C HIS A 600 2.75 7.30 23.26
N THR A 601 1.85 6.73 22.48
CA THR A 601 1.13 5.48 22.79
C THR A 601 1.63 4.25 22.03
N GLY A 602 2.59 4.41 21.14
CA GLY A 602 3.20 3.32 20.37
C GLY A 602 4.18 2.46 21.21
N PRO A 603 5.00 1.64 20.54
CA PRO A 603 5.97 0.78 21.22
C PRO A 603 6.85 1.52 22.22
N GLY A 604 6.96 0.98 23.42
CA GLY A 604 7.71 1.62 24.51
C GLY A 604 7.00 2.79 25.18
N SER A 605 5.69 2.89 25.06
CA SER A 605 4.88 3.95 25.68
C SER A 605 5.18 4.12 27.17
N PRO A 606 5.37 5.35 27.68
CA PRO A 606 5.57 5.62 29.09
C PRO A 606 4.36 5.22 29.96
N TYR A 607 3.15 5.17 29.42
CA TYR A 607 1.96 4.67 30.11
C TYR A 607 2.12 3.22 30.56
N LEU A 608 2.70 2.34 29.72
CA LEU A 608 2.93 0.94 30.03
C LEU A 608 3.99 0.79 31.15
N LEU A 609 5.01 1.64 31.11
CA LEU A 609 6.02 1.70 32.18
C LEU A 609 5.38 2.13 33.52
N LEU A 610 4.54 3.17 33.49
CA LEU A 610 3.84 3.70 34.65
C LEU A 610 2.90 2.65 35.27
N ALA A 611 2.07 2.02 34.43
CA ALA A 611 1.11 1.01 34.88
C ALA A 611 1.84 -0.17 35.57
N ARG A 612 2.92 -0.66 34.95
CA ARG A 612 3.73 -1.75 35.50
C ARG A 612 4.39 -1.36 36.82
N ALA A 613 4.94 -0.15 36.93
CA ALA A 613 5.57 0.34 38.16
C ALA A 613 4.55 0.48 39.28
N LEU A 614 3.37 1.01 39.01
CA LEU A 614 2.28 1.16 39.98
C LEU A 614 1.74 -0.18 40.47
N ASP A 615 1.52 -1.14 39.55
CA ASP A 615 1.05 -2.49 39.92
C ASP A 615 2.05 -3.18 40.86
N LYS A 616 3.33 -3.23 40.45
CA LYS A 616 4.37 -3.85 41.26
C LYS A 616 4.67 -3.15 42.58
N SER A 617 4.23 -1.87 42.70
CA SER A 617 4.28 -1.11 43.98
C SER A 617 3.02 -1.30 44.85
N GLY A 618 2.08 -2.18 44.45
CA GLY A 618 0.83 -2.41 45.17
C GLY A 618 -0.24 -1.30 44.96
N ARG A 619 -0.07 -0.40 44.00
CA ARG A 619 -0.95 0.72 43.71
C ARG A 619 -1.90 0.40 42.54
N ARG A 620 -2.58 -0.76 42.63
CA ARG A 620 -3.44 -1.31 41.56
C ARG A 620 -4.51 -0.33 41.04
N PRO A 621 -5.24 0.44 41.86
CA PRO A 621 -6.22 1.40 41.35
C PRO A 621 -5.59 2.47 40.44
N GLU A 622 -4.37 2.90 40.75
CA GLU A 622 -3.65 3.88 39.93
C GLU A 622 -3.08 3.26 38.67
N ALA A 623 -2.67 1.97 38.70
CA ALA A 623 -2.26 1.23 37.52
C ALA A 623 -3.43 1.07 36.51
N ILE A 624 -4.65 0.77 37.02
CA ILE A 624 -5.87 0.76 36.21
C ILE A 624 -6.07 2.13 35.53
N ALA A 625 -6.02 3.22 36.31
CA ALA A 625 -6.20 4.57 35.78
C ALA A 625 -5.14 4.91 34.71
N ALA A 626 -3.89 4.46 34.86
CA ALA A 626 -2.83 4.66 33.86
C ALA A 626 -3.12 3.93 32.55
N LEU A 627 -3.61 2.67 32.58
CA LEU A 627 -3.97 1.94 31.36
C LEU A 627 -5.27 2.44 30.73
N GLU A 628 -6.24 2.92 31.51
CA GLU A 628 -7.41 3.62 30.98
C GLU A 628 -7.04 4.91 30.27
N ALA A 629 -6.10 5.68 30.82
CA ALA A 629 -5.54 6.86 30.18
C ALA A 629 -4.79 6.50 28.88
N TYR A 630 -4.01 5.42 28.90
CA TYR A 630 -3.35 4.85 27.71
C TYR A 630 -4.35 4.56 26.60
N ARG A 631 -5.43 3.82 26.91
CA ARG A 631 -6.52 3.52 25.97
C ARG A 631 -7.16 4.78 25.41
N LYS A 632 -7.47 5.76 26.28
CA LYS A 632 -8.06 7.05 25.89
C LYS A 632 -7.17 7.86 24.98
N ALA A 633 -5.86 7.71 25.10
CA ALA A 633 -4.86 8.36 24.24
C ALA A 633 -4.64 7.62 22.90
N GLY A 634 -5.36 6.54 22.61
CA GLY A 634 -5.24 5.74 21.39
C GLY A 634 -4.28 4.56 21.49
N GLY A 635 -3.88 4.18 22.71
CA GLY A 635 -3.09 2.97 22.94
C GLY A 635 -3.92 1.69 22.82
N TRP A 636 -3.28 0.59 22.37
CA TRP A 636 -4.00 -0.66 22.06
C TRP A 636 -3.18 -1.95 22.31
N ASP A 637 -2.13 -1.89 23.11
CA ASP A 637 -1.28 -3.05 23.42
C ASP A 637 -2.12 -4.24 23.94
N PRO A 638 -2.15 -5.41 23.26
CA PRO A 638 -3.03 -6.53 23.65
C PRO A 638 -2.70 -7.12 25.01
N ALA A 639 -1.42 -7.17 25.38
CA ALA A 639 -1.00 -7.72 26.67
C ALA A 639 -1.45 -6.80 27.81
N ALA A 640 -1.26 -5.49 27.63
CA ALA A 640 -1.71 -4.50 28.61
C ALA A 640 -3.25 -4.50 28.76
N PHE A 641 -3.99 -4.72 27.66
CA PHE A 641 -5.45 -4.76 27.71
C PHE A 641 -5.98 -6.03 28.38
N ARG A 642 -5.33 -7.19 28.19
CA ARG A 642 -5.68 -8.41 28.94
C ARG A 642 -5.39 -8.22 30.44
N GLU A 643 -4.28 -7.61 30.78
CA GLU A 643 -3.95 -7.30 32.16
C GLU A 643 -4.94 -6.31 32.79
N LEU A 644 -5.31 -5.26 32.07
CA LEU A 644 -6.33 -4.30 32.50
C LEU A 644 -7.71 -4.97 32.68
N ALA A 645 -8.13 -5.86 31.77
CA ALA A 645 -9.39 -6.58 31.89
C ALA A 645 -9.43 -7.44 33.15
N HIS A 646 -8.31 -8.13 33.47
CA HIS A 646 -8.19 -8.89 34.70
C HIS A 646 -8.28 -7.99 35.95
N TRP A 647 -7.60 -6.86 35.97
CA TRP A 647 -7.66 -5.92 37.10
C TRP A 647 -9.03 -5.27 37.27
N LEU A 648 -9.75 -5.00 36.16
CA LEU A 648 -11.13 -4.51 36.21
C LEU A 648 -12.09 -5.53 36.81
N ASP A 649 -11.90 -6.81 36.56
CA ASP A 649 -12.69 -7.89 37.18
C ASP A 649 -12.46 -7.94 38.69
N GLU A 650 -11.21 -7.92 39.13
CA GLU A 650 -10.87 -7.88 40.55
C GLU A 650 -11.47 -6.64 41.25
N ALA A 651 -11.61 -5.55 40.51
CA ALA A 651 -12.25 -4.32 40.98
C ALA A 651 -13.80 -4.33 40.87
N GLY A 652 -14.43 -5.44 40.45
CA GLY A 652 -15.86 -5.57 40.27
C GLY A 652 -16.45 -4.86 39.05
N ARG A 653 -15.59 -4.47 38.08
CA ARG A 653 -15.96 -3.72 36.87
C ARG A 653 -16.06 -4.64 35.64
N ALA A 654 -16.84 -5.73 35.75
CA ALA A 654 -16.92 -6.78 34.74
C ALA A 654 -17.40 -6.30 33.36
N ASN A 655 -18.31 -5.31 33.31
CA ASN A 655 -18.78 -4.74 32.03
C ASN A 655 -17.66 -3.99 31.27
N ASP A 656 -16.80 -3.26 32.01
CA ASP A 656 -15.67 -2.54 31.41
C ASP A 656 -14.64 -3.54 30.90
N ALA A 657 -14.37 -4.60 31.66
CA ALA A 657 -13.51 -5.70 31.23
C ALA A 657 -14.03 -6.39 29.95
N THR A 658 -15.34 -6.66 29.88
CA THR A 658 -15.99 -7.25 28.68
C THR A 658 -15.83 -6.33 27.45
N THR A 659 -16.09 -5.04 27.61
CA THR A 659 -15.91 -4.03 26.54
C THR A 659 -14.48 -3.98 26.04
N LEU A 660 -13.52 -4.09 26.94
CA LEU A 660 -12.08 -4.09 26.59
C LEU A 660 -11.69 -5.35 25.82
N LEU A 661 -12.15 -6.53 26.28
CA LEU A 661 -11.91 -7.78 25.56
C LEU A 661 -12.56 -7.80 24.17
N GLN A 662 -13.75 -7.20 24.00
CA GLN A 662 -14.35 -7.04 22.66
C GLN A 662 -13.50 -6.18 21.73
N ALA A 663 -12.87 -5.12 22.26
CA ALA A 663 -11.97 -4.28 21.47
C ALA A 663 -10.72 -5.06 21.00
N LEU A 664 -10.26 -6.04 21.74
CA LEU A 664 -9.12 -6.89 21.36
C LEU A 664 -9.40 -7.75 20.12
N ASN A 665 -10.65 -8.01 19.74
CA ASN A 665 -10.97 -8.71 18.50
C ASN A 665 -10.49 -7.94 17.26
N PHE A 666 -10.20 -6.63 17.39
CA PHE A 666 -9.66 -5.79 16.32
C PHE A 666 -8.12 -5.61 16.39
N ALA A 667 -7.48 -6.19 17.41
CA ALA A 667 -6.03 -6.15 17.60
C ALA A 667 -5.39 -7.55 17.58
N ASP A 668 -6.04 -8.53 18.24
CA ASP A 668 -5.54 -9.89 18.44
C ASP A 668 -6.69 -10.93 18.35
N PRO A 669 -7.32 -11.10 17.16
CA PRO A 669 -8.50 -11.95 17.01
C PRO A 669 -8.19 -13.45 17.02
N LEU A 670 -6.92 -13.86 17.05
CA LEU A 670 -6.52 -15.27 16.97
C LEU A 670 -6.22 -15.89 18.35
N ASN A 671 -6.56 -15.18 19.43
CA ASN A 671 -6.28 -15.66 20.79
C ASN A 671 -7.49 -16.49 21.33
N PRO A 672 -7.35 -17.83 21.47
CA PRO A 672 -8.47 -18.69 21.87
C PRO A 672 -8.93 -18.43 23.31
N GLU A 673 -8.04 -18.10 24.25
CA GLU A 673 -8.42 -17.82 25.64
C GLU A 673 -9.33 -16.58 25.74
N GLN A 674 -9.06 -15.55 24.92
CA GLN A 674 -9.88 -14.34 24.83
C GLN A 674 -11.31 -14.67 24.41
N HIS A 675 -11.49 -15.47 23.36
CA HIS A 675 -12.82 -15.86 22.88
C HIS A 675 -13.57 -16.72 23.88
N ALA A 676 -12.89 -17.65 24.56
CA ALA A 676 -13.49 -18.45 25.62
C ALA A 676 -14.00 -17.57 26.75
N GLN A 677 -13.20 -16.66 27.26
CA GLN A 677 -13.57 -15.71 28.32
C GLN A 677 -14.71 -14.79 27.88
N LEU A 678 -14.59 -14.23 26.66
CA LEU A 678 -15.58 -13.30 26.14
C LEU A 678 -16.92 -13.98 25.89
N GLY A 679 -16.93 -15.20 25.36
CA GLY A 679 -18.14 -16.01 25.16
C GLY A 679 -18.92 -16.23 26.47
N GLU A 680 -18.25 -16.64 27.55
CA GLU A 680 -18.87 -16.84 28.85
C GLU A 680 -19.40 -15.52 29.46
N ARG A 681 -18.66 -14.43 29.36
CA ARG A 681 -19.06 -13.11 29.84
C ARG A 681 -20.31 -12.58 29.14
N LEU A 682 -20.34 -12.71 27.81
CA LEU A 682 -21.47 -12.26 26.99
C LEU A 682 -22.73 -13.08 27.27
N LEU A 683 -22.58 -14.37 27.51
CA LEU A 683 -23.73 -15.22 27.91
C LEU A 683 -24.28 -14.79 29.29
N THR A 684 -23.40 -14.54 30.26
CA THR A 684 -23.75 -14.03 31.57
C THR A 684 -24.44 -12.65 31.48
N ALA A 685 -24.00 -11.81 30.55
CA ALA A 685 -24.58 -10.49 30.28
C ALA A 685 -25.87 -10.52 29.44
N GLN A 686 -26.44 -11.71 29.19
CA GLN A 686 -27.65 -11.91 28.38
C GLN A 686 -27.52 -11.39 26.94
N ARG A 687 -26.35 -11.57 26.33
CA ARG A 687 -26.00 -11.26 24.94
C ARG A 687 -25.72 -12.57 24.18
N PRO A 688 -26.67 -13.44 23.96
CA PRO A 688 -26.42 -14.80 23.45
C PRO A 688 -25.96 -14.82 22.00
N GLU A 689 -26.37 -13.88 21.14
CA GLU A 689 -25.88 -13.77 19.76
C GLU A 689 -24.39 -13.51 19.73
N ASP A 690 -23.92 -12.54 20.50
CA ASP A 690 -22.50 -12.21 20.59
C ASP A 690 -21.69 -13.35 21.22
N SER A 691 -22.24 -13.99 22.27
CA SER A 691 -21.62 -15.16 22.88
C SER A 691 -21.47 -16.32 21.91
N LEU A 692 -22.50 -16.60 21.11
CA LEU A 692 -22.44 -17.64 20.09
C LEU A 692 -21.37 -17.36 19.03
N ARG A 693 -21.22 -16.12 18.64
CA ARG A 693 -20.15 -15.70 17.73
C ARG A 693 -18.78 -16.06 18.31
N GLU A 694 -18.48 -15.69 19.54
CA GLU A 694 -17.19 -15.96 20.18
C GLU A 694 -16.90 -17.47 20.30
N PHE A 695 -17.89 -18.29 20.67
CA PHE A 695 -17.72 -19.76 20.73
C PHE A 695 -17.54 -20.39 19.34
N ARG A 696 -18.18 -19.86 18.28
CA ARG A 696 -17.95 -20.32 16.92
C ARG A 696 -16.54 -20.00 16.44
N VAL A 697 -16.04 -18.80 16.74
CA VAL A 697 -14.66 -18.41 16.47
C VAL A 697 -13.69 -19.33 17.24
N LEU A 698 -13.95 -19.59 18.50
CA LEU A 698 -13.16 -20.51 19.32
C LEU A 698 -13.08 -21.93 18.71
N LEU A 699 -14.20 -22.45 18.19
CA LEU A 699 -14.22 -23.72 17.46
C LEU A 699 -13.40 -23.69 16.16
N ALA A 700 -13.41 -22.56 15.46
CA ALA A 700 -12.63 -22.38 14.22
C ALA A 700 -11.13 -22.35 14.47
N LEU A 701 -10.68 -21.81 15.60
CA LEU A 701 -9.26 -21.74 15.99
C LEU A 701 -8.62 -23.10 16.27
N ARG A 702 -9.40 -24.14 16.60
CA ARG A 702 -8.98 -25.55 16.83
C ARG A 702 -7.88 -25.78 17.88
N GLU A 703 -7.38 -24.76 18.52
CA GLU A 703 -6.28 -24.81 19.51
C GLU A 703 -6.78 -24.91 20.96
N HIS A 704 -8.11 -24.96 21.15
CA HIS A 704 -8.74 -25.00 22.48
C HIS A 704 -9.54 -26.29 22.67
N ASP A 705 -9.93 -26.57 23.93
CA ASP A 705 -10.79 -27.71 24.26
C ASP A 705 -12.14 -27.60 23.51
N PRO A 706 -12.38 -28.43 22.49
CA PRO A 706 -13.60 -28.32 21.68
C PRO A 706 -14.87 -28.62 22.49
N ALA A 707 -14.77 -29.42 23.54
CA ALA A 707 -15.94 -29.76 24.37
C ALA A 707 -16.49 -28.52 25.11
N GLN A 708 -15.60 -27.68 25.64
CA GLN A 708 -15.98 -26.42 26.28
C GLN A 708 -16.60 -25.45 25.27
N ALA A 709 -16.00 -25.33 24.08
CA ALA A 709 -16.46 -24.45 23.04
C ALA A 709 -17.86 -24.86 22.50
N TYR A 710 -18.06 -26.16 22.21
CA TYR A 710 -19.37 -26.70 21.82
C TYR A 710 -20.41 -26.52 22.91
N PHE A 711 -20.08 -26.74 24.18
CA PHE A 711 -20.96 -26.55 25.31
C PHE A 711 -21.37 -25.08 25.48
N GLY A 712 -20.43 -24.15 25.35
CA GLY A 712 -20.71 -22.71 25.35
C GLY A 712 -21.66 -22.30 24.23
N ALA A 713 -21.39 -22.77 22.99
CA ALA A 713 -22.26 -22.54 21.84
C ALA A 713 -23.69 -23.12 22.08
N ALA A 714 -23.79 -24.31 22.69
CA ALA A 714 -25.07 -24.92 23.02
C ALA A 714 -25.89 -24.06 23.99
N ARG A 715 -25.29 -23.52 25.04
CA ARG A 715 -25.92 -22.62 26.01
C ARG A 715 -26.41 -21.32 25.36
N ALA A 716 -25.57 -20.74 24.46
CA ALA A 716 -25.93 -19.55 23.72
C ALA A 716 -27.12 -19.81 22.78
N LEU A 717 -27.12 -20.93 22.06
CA LEU A 717 -28.24 -21.36 21.18
C LEU A 717 -29.54 -21.62 21.94
N ASP A 718 -29.47 -22.20 23.12
CA ASP A 718 -30.64 -22.40 23.97
C ASP A 718 -31.23 -21.07 24.42
N ALA A 719 -30.40 -20.12 24.85
CA ALA A 719 -30.82 -18.76 25.20
C ALA A 719 -31.44 -18.00 24.01
N LEU A 720 -31.10 -18.35 22.77
CA LEU A 720 -31.70 -17.85 21.52
C LEU A 720 -32.99 -18.59 21.13
N GLY A 721 -33.35 -19.67 21.84
CA GLY A 721 -34.49 -20.49 21.54
C GLY A 721 -34.29 -21.55 20.44
N ASP A 722 -33.09 -21.66 19.86
CA ASP A 722 -32.77 -22.73 18.89
C ASP A 722 -32.36 -24.03 19.62
N ARG A 723 -33.35 -24.69 20.19
CA ARG A 723 -33.17 -25.95 20.92
C ARG A 723 -32.57 -27.07 20.06
N ALA A 724 -32.87 -27.08 18.75
CA ALA A 724 -32.39 -28.13 17.87
C ALA A 724 -30.88 -28.00 17.64
N ALA A 725 -30.41 -26.80 17.40
CA ALA A 725 -28.96 -26.52 17.27
C ALA A 725 -28.26 -26.66 18.64
N SER A 726 -28.86 -26.20 19.74
CA SER A 726 -28.34 -26.38 21.09
C SER A 726 -28.08 -27.86 21.39
N ARG A 727 -29.07 -28.75 21.15
CA ARG A 727 -28.92 -30.18 21.34
C ARG A 727 -27.78 -30.78 20.49
N ARG A 728 -27.66 -30.39 19.22
CA ARG A 728 -26.56 -30.88 18.38
C ARG A 728 -25.21 -30.50 19.01
N ASN A 729 -25.02 -29.25 19.40
CA ASN A 729 -23.75 -28.79 19.98
C ASN A 729 -23.45 -29.46 21.33
N VAL A 730 -24.47 -29.78 22.18
CA VAL A 730 -24.23 -30.59 23.40
C VAL A 730 -23.75 -31.99 23.07
N LEU A 731 -24.31 -32.64 22.03
CA LEU A 731 -23.87 -33.97 21.59
C LEU A 731 -22.45 -33.92 21.04
N ASP A 732 -22.09 -32.87 20.29
CA ASP A 732 -20.72 -32.64 19.81
C ASP A 732 -19.73 -32.42 20.96
N ALA A 733 -20.15 -31.68 22.02
CA ALA A 733 -19.36 -31.53 23.24
C ALA A 733 -19.10 -32.87 23.93
N LEU A 734 -20.15 -33.75 24.01
CA LEU A 734 -20.03 -35.08 24.61
C LEU A 734 -19.28 -36.07 23.70
N ALA A 735 -19.30 -35.89 22.38
CA ALA A 735 -18.46 -36.65 21.47
C ALA A 735 -16.97 -36.30 21.65
N ALA A 736 -16.66 -35.05 21.87
CA ALA A 736 -15.29 -34.60 22.16
C ALA A 736 -14.84 -35.04 23.58
N ALA A 737 -15.72 -34.94 24.59
CA ALA A 737 -15.41 -35.31 25.98
C ALA A 737 -16.61 -36.04 26.60
N PRO A 738 -16.70 -37.39 26.52
CA PRO A 738 -17.86 -38.17 26.99
C PRO A 738 -18.20 -38.01 28.48
N HIS A 739 -17.22 -37.67 29.29
CA HIS A 739 -17.36 -37.47 30.75
C HIS A 739 -17.51 -36.02 31.16
N TYR A 740 -17.78 -35.10 30.22
CA TYR A 740 -17.95 -33.68 30.51
C TYR A 740 -19.33 -33.45 31.19
N LYS A 741 -19.29 -33.49 32.54
CA LYS A 741 -20.47 -33.46 33.40
C LYS A 741 -21.41 -32.27 33.12
N PRO A 742 -20.94 -31.02 32.94
CA PRO A 742 -21.85 -29.90 32.63
C PRO A 742 -22.68 -30.13 31.36
N ALA A 743 -22.12 -30.71 30.32
CA ALA A 743 -22.83 -31.00 29.08
C ALA A 743 -23.86 -32.15 29.25
N GLN A 744 -23.52 -33.17 30.07
CA GLN A 744 -24.47 -34.25 30.40
C GLN A 744 -25.71 -33.72 31.16
N GLU A 745 -25.47 -32.89 32.18
CA GLU A 745 -26.56 -32.28 32.98
C GLU A 745 -27.45 -31.38 32.12
N PHE A 746 -26.82 -30.57 31.24
CA PHE A 746 -27.54 -29.70 30.33
C PHE A 746 -28.34 -30.46 29.26
N LEU A 747 -27.83 -31.58 28.75
CA LEU A 747 -28.59 -32.44 27.85
C LEU A 747 -29.85 -33.02 28.52
N LEU A 748 -29.74 -33.46 29.77
CA LEU A 748 -30.88 -33.93 30.52
C LEU A 748 -31.95 -32.85 30.70
N HIS A 749 -31.52 -31.63 31.02
CA HIS A 749 -32.43 -30.48 31.12
C HIS A 749 -33.19 -30.21 29.80
N LEU A 750 -32.50 -30.22 28.65
CA LEU A 750 -33.11 -30.03 27.33
C LEU A 750 -34.11 -31.14 26.97
N VAL A 751 -33.92 -32.37 27.48
CA VAL A 751 -34.82 -33.51 27.26
C VAL A 751 -36.05 -33.40 28.18
N GLU A 752 -35.89 -33.05 29.47
CA GLU A 752 -36.98 -32.91 30.45
C GLU A 752 -37.95 -31.78 30.10
N GLU A 753 -37.45 -30.65 29.60
CA GLU A 753 -38.29 -29.54 29.13
C GLU A 753 -39.12 -29.91 27.91
N ARG A 754 -38.63 -30.78 27.03
CA ARG A 754 -39.40 -31.30 25.90
C ARG A 754 -40.61 -32.13 26.38
N THR A 755 -40.41 -33.04 27.35
CA THR A 755 -41.46 -33.90 27.89
C THR A 755 -42.52 -33.15 28.70
N LYS A 756 -42.22 -31.92 29.13
CA LYS A 756 -43.21 -31.04 29.80
C LYS A 756 -44.04 -30.20 28.81
N ASN A 757 -43.55 -30.00 27.61
CA ASN A 757 -44.18 -29.18 26.56
C ASN A 757 -44.90 -30.00 25.48
N GLU A 758 -44.69 -31.33 25.44
CA GLU A 758 -45.48 -32.34 24.70
C GLU A 758 -46.57 -32.91 25.61
#